data_c2c1c53e417003d70e882b9513c55603
#
_entry.id   c2c1c53e417003d70e882b9513c55603
#
_cell.length_a   1.000
_cell.length_b   1.000
_cell.length_c   1.000
_cell.angle_alpha   90.00
_cell.angle_beta   90.00
_cell.angle_gamma   90.00
#
_symmetry.space_group_name_H-M   'P 1'
#
loop_
_entity.id
_entity.type
_entity.pdbx_description
1 polymer ?
#
loop_
_entity_poly.entity_id
_entity_poly.type
_entity_poly.pdbx_seq_one_letter_code
_entity_poly.pdbx_strand_id
1 'polypeptide(L)'
;MKLIDVVKSYIVKNKKNSLLIIVSIIISTALFLVMNIISEDARNIMINQAKQNLGTKHAQYGLRNDKEIKYFEKNSSIDKLGKSMLLGFNEMGYGQTLQIVNDDKVVRELDNSYDLKEGNFPIKENEIAIDSWYIEQKGIENPIGKSIKLKYTGYDSTGKHILYQGEKEFKIVGILKCNPILKAQATCIGFISEECAKKNITVENKYNQVFFKFKKEKNINKQVEKIAQENNLSKDDFLINKDLILAISDSMNLKIPYIIINVILSLATILLIYNIFYILLSSRRKDFGILRAIGFTPSEISKTMIFEVFIYAIISIPIGLILGGIIANLSREYIIGVIYDMNYANSIKSQSYMSLYIISTLLSVLTIIIAVYKPLRECSKIDPMVCMKKSDEKIKINQKSLVSKLMTKFFKDYGNIASKNIQRNKKRTNLAIASMVIIFFLMSTLYTKSTSNFLGDNGLRHWIPGDYLLHNIDYKSAGDNKMSYDKVTLQAIKNIDGVTKVNPSRAKILDVDIAIEKIDKKSSYWKQEQNNIEAQADSIEFREGKKVYREQFEVMGIEDHKILDNRIIDGKSNLKDIDKKPYIYIDKYSSETLKIKVGDRIKANLDVSDSKTGDYKETISKDLIVAGIIDYIPLTSQGAGCTFGAVMSVNQMNKFTGISTYERFDIWTGKFANQKNIESELNKIIENSGKGILIPYKSESAGLEKSDNQKTMIMTLVVGVIVLLSLFNCCNTIVTSINSRSREFALFRGIGISKDEVKKIVVLESCIYIVVGFIISIIPTLIVRDIIIKSFETINLINLKFIIAVILMLIVISAIIIITTLKTLKNIQGEDFIEQIKTLE
;
A
#
# COMPACT_ATOMS: atom_id res chain seq x y z
N MET A 1 -48.98 9.91 33.35
CA MET A 1 -47.52 9.99 33.48
C MET A 1 -46.97 10.16 32.08
N LYS A 2 -46.27 11.27 31.79
CA LYS A 2 -45.76 11.50 30.44
C LYS A 2 -44.60 10.52 30.17
N LEU A 3 -44.52 9.94 28.99
CA LEU A 3 -43.45 9.00 28.57
C LEU A 3 -42.03 9.54 28.87
N ILE A 4 -41.89 10.87 28.75
CA ILE A 4 -40.63 11.60 29.00
C ILE A 4 -40.19 11.47 30.47
N ASP A 5 -41.11 11.54 31.42
CA ASP A 5 -40.81 11.47 32.86
C ASP A 5 -40.28 10.06 33.24
N VAL A 6 -40.88 9.03 32.62
CA VAL A 6 -40.44 7.65 32.78
C VAL A 6 -39.02 7.45 32.27
N VAL A 7 -38.73 7.97 31.06
CA VAL A 7 -37.37 7.85 30.45
C VAL A 7 -36.34 8.60 31.28
N LYS A 8 -36.64 9.85 31.71
CA LYS A 8 -35.72 10.62 32.56
C LYS A 8 -35.40 9.89 33.87
N SER A 9 -36.43 9.33 34.52
CA SER A 9 -36.23 8.53 35.73
C SER A 9 -35.33 7.29 35.49
N TYR A 10 -35.51 6.62 34.35
CA TYR A 10 -34.68 5.44 34.01
C TYR A 10 -33.22 5.83 33.71
N ILE A 11 -33.00 6.95 33.02
CA ILE A 11 -31.64 7.45 32.74
C ILE A 11 -30.89 7.78 34.02
N VAL A 12 -31.58 8.49 34.94
CA VAL A 12 -31.03 8.93 36.24
C VAL A 12 -30.77 7.73 37.16
N LYS A 13 -31.67 6.72 37.20
CA LYS A 13 -31.51 5.51 38.02
C LYS A 13 -30.37 4.63 37.52
N ASN A 14 -30.06 4.63 36.22
CA ASN A 14 -29.03 3.80 35.59
C ASN A 14 -27.85 4.60 35.03
N LYS A 15 -27.39 5.64 35.73
CA LYS A 15 -26.35 6.59 35.28
C LYS A 15 -25.12 5.91 34.69
N LYS A 16 -24.61 4.85 35.32
CA LYS A 16 -23.40 4.14 34.83
C LYS A 16 -23.61 3.55 33.42
N ASN A 17 -24.69 2.83 33.18
CA ASN A 17 -24.96 2.20 31.88
C ASN A 17 -25.31 3.25 30.81
N SER A 18 -26.07 4.31 31.18
CA SER A 18 -26.38 5.43 30.31
C SER A 18 -25.11 6.16 29.88
N LEU A 19 -24.18 6.45 30.80
CA LEU A 19 -22.89 7.05 30.50
C LEU A 19 -22.06 6.19 29.56
N LEU A 20 -22.04 4.87 29.78
CA LEU A 20 -21.31 3.94 28.91
C LEU A 20 -21.83 3.95 27.46
N ILE A 21 -23.16 3.99 27.27
CA ILE A 21 -23.77 4.10 25.94
C ILE A 21 -23.38 5.44 25.29
N ILE A 22 -23.52 6.55 26.01
CA ILE A 22 -23.18 7.89 25.53
C ILE A 22 -21.70 7.95 25.10
N VAL A 23 -20.78 7.53 25.96
CA VAL A 23 -19.34 7.52 25.64
C VAL A 23 -19.03 6.62 24.43
N SER A 24 -19.67 5.47 24.33
CA SER A 24 -19.46 4.55 23.20
C SER A 24 -19.90 5.14 21.88
N ILE A 25 -21.05 5.82 21.85
CA ILE A 25 -21.55 6.49 20.66
C ILE A 25 -20.65 7.69 20.31
N ILE A 26 -20.21 8.47 21.30
CA ILE A 26 -19.28 9.60 21.11
C ILE A 26 -18.00 9.12 20.44
N ILE A 27 -17.36 8.10 21.00
CA ILE A 27 -16.08 7.57 20.47
C ILE A 27 -16.28 7.03 19.04
N SER A 28 -17.35 6.28 18.80
CA SER A 28 -17.62 5.73 17.47
C SER A 28 -17.87 6.80 16.43
N THR A 29 -18.69 7.80 16.76
CA THR A 29 -19.00 8.92 15.87
C THR A 29 -17.75 9.75 15.58
N ALA A 30 -16.92 10.01 16.61
CA ALA A 30 -15.66 10.71 16.44
C ALA A 30 -14.71 9.93 15.50
N LEU A 31 -14.58 8.61 15.68
CA LEU A 31 -13.75 7.78 14.82
C LEU A 31 -14.27 7.69 13.38
N PHE A 32 -15.59 7.59 13.17
CA PHE A 32 -16.16 7.64 11.81
C PHE A 32 -15.78 8.95 11.10
N LEU A 33 -15.90 10.07 11.79
CA LEU A 33 -15.55 11.37 11.21
C LEU A 33 -14.04 11.48 10.93
N VAL A 34 -13.21 11.11 11.89
CA VAL A 34 -11.74 11.12 11.74
C VAL A 34 -11.31 10.25 10.56
N MET A 35 -11.83 9.02 10.44
CA MET A 35 -11.48 8.12 9.35
C MET A 35 -11.93 8.63 7.98
N ASN A 36 -13.13 9.22 7.91
CA ASN A 36 -13.61 9.80 6.67
C ASN A 36 -12.80 11.03 6.24
N ILE A 37 -12.40 11.90 7.19
CA ILE A 37 -11.54 13.06 6.91
C ILE A 37 -10.14 12.60 6.46
N ILE A 38 -9.51 11.66 7.15
CA ILE A 38 -8.20 11.11 6.76
C ILE A 38 -8.25 10.51 5.35
N SER A 39 -9.32 9.77 5.01
CA SER A 39 -9.51 9.19 3.69
C SER A 39 -9.57 10.25 2.59
N GLU A 40 -10.29 11.34 2.82
CA GLU A 40 -10.42 12.44 1.84
C GLU A 40 -9.14 13.27 1.75
N ASP A 41 -8.47 13.53 2.87
CA ASP A 41 -7.18 14.21 2.89
C ASP A 41 -6.12 13.41 2.14
N ALA A 42 -6.05 12.10 2.36
CA ALA A 42 -5.15 11.21 1.62
C ALA A 42 -5.39 11.28 0.10
N ARG A 43 -6.65 11.27 -0.33
CA ARG A 43 -7.02 11.43 -1.74
C ARG A 43 -6.58 12.79 -2.31
N ASN A 44 -6.84 13.87 -1.58
CA ASN A 44 -6.48 15.22 -2.01
C ASN A 44 -4.96 15.40 -2.13
N ILE A 45 -4.18 14.77 -1.24
CA ILE A 45 -2.74 14.76 -1.31
C ILE A 45 -2.27 14.03 -2.56
N MET A 46 -2.81 12.83 -2.84
CA MET A 46 -2.47 12.09 -4.06
C MET A 46 -2.76 12.91 -5.34
N ILE A 47 -3.90 13.60 -5.37
CA ILE A 47 -4.24 14.51 -6.47
C ILE A 47 -3.21 15.63 -6.59
N ASN A 48 -2.84 16.26 -5.48
CA ASN A 48 -1.88 17.36 -5.48
C ASN A 48 -0.48 16.88 -5.86
N GLN A 49 -0.04 15.72 -5.38
CA GLN A 49 1.23 15.10 -5.78
C GLN A 49 1.27 14.80 -7.28
N ALA A 50 0.21 14.17 -7.80
CA ALA A 50 0.11 13.88 -9.22
C ALA A 50 0.15 15.18 -10.06
N LYS A 51 -0.53 16.23 -9.61
CA LYS A 51 -0.49 17.55 -10.24
C LYS A 51 0.88 18.21 -10.17
N GLN A 52 1.58 18.10 -9.05
CA GLN A 52 2.93 18.67 -8.89
C GLN A 52 3.97 17.90 -9.71
N ASN A 53 3.85 16.58 -9.80
CA ASN A 53 4.80 15.75 -10.52
C ASN A 53 4.64 15.83 -12.04
N LEU A 54 3.41 15.72 -12.52
CA LEU A 54 3.10 15.56 -13.94
C LEU A 54 2.13 16.64 -14.48
N GLY A 55 1.84 17.66 -13.68
CA GLY A 55 0.90 18.72 -14.03
C GLY A 55 -0.57 18.31 -13.96
N THR A 56 -1.41 19.16 -14.52
CA THR A 56 -2.88 19.01 -14.54
C THR A 56 -3.40 18.39 -15.83
N LYS A 57 -2.51 18.07 -16.77
CA LYS A 57 -2.87 17.39 -18.03
C LYS A 57 -3.46 16.01 -17.75
N HIS A 58 -4.46 15.63 -18.54
CA HIS A 58 -5.01 14.29 -18.48
C HIS A 58 -4.22 13.32 -19.37
N ALA A 59 -3.77 13.79 -20.53
CA ALA A 59 -2.92 13.02 -21.42
C ALA A 59 -2.11 13.96 -22.32
N GLN A 60 -1.09 13.38 -22.95
CA GLN A 60 -0.34 13.98 -24.04
C GLN A 60 -0.28 12.98 -25.20
N TYR A 61 -0.12 13.49 -26.42
CA TYR A 61 -0.02 12.69 -27.63
C TYR A 61 1.19 13.12 -28.45
N GLY A 62 2.01 12.16 -28.85
CA GLY A 62 3.13 12.36 -29.74
C GLY A 62 2.66 12.50 -31.18
N LEU A 63 2.90 13.65 -31.79
CA LEU A 63 2.45 13.95 -33.14
C LEU A 63 3.39 13.29 -34.16
N ARG A 64 2.83 12.65 -35.18
CA ARG A 64 3.55 12.18 -36.37
C ARG A 64 3.63 13.26 -37.47
N ASN A 65 2.62 14.12 -37.50
CA ASN A 65 2.60 15.29 -38.38
C ASN A 65 1.70 16.39 -37.79
N ASP A 66 1.96 17.64 -38.20
CA ASP A 66 1.22 18.82 -37.70
C ASP A 66 -0.28 18.82 -38.06
N LYS A 67 -0.72 18.03 -39.06
CA LYS A 67 -2.14 17.92 -39.44
C LYS A 67 -2.99 17.21 -38.39
N GLU A 68 -2.39 16.36 -37.58
CA GLU A 68 -3.07 15.64 -36.52
C GLU A 68 -3.57 16.57 -35.40
N ILE A 69 -2.97 17.74 -35.22
CA ILE A 69 -3.41 18.75 -34.23
C ILE A 69 -4.88 19.11 -34.42
N LYS A 70 -5.37 19.12 -35.67
CA LYS A 70 -6.77 19.46 -36.00
C LYS A 70 -7.77 18.47 -35.38
N TYR A 71 -7.37 17.22 -35.15
CA TYR A 71 -8.24 16.23 -34.51
C TYR A 71 -8.54 16.58 -33.04
N PHE A 72 -7.54 17.11 -32.36
CA PHE A 72 -7.66 17.58 -30.98
C PHE A 72 -8.37 18.94 -30.90
N GLU A 73 -8.10 19.85 -31.79
CA GLU A 73 -8.76 21.18 -31.82
C GLU A 73 -10.26 21.10 -32.10
N LYS A 74 -10.69 20.15 -32.93
CA LYS A 74 -12.10 19.95 -33.25
C LYS A 74 -12.86 19.17 -32.18
N ASN A 75 -12.19 18.56 -31.23
CA ASN A 75 -12.83 17.70 -30.23
C ASN A 75 -13.48 18.52 -29.12
N SER A 76 -14.80 18.56 -29.10
CA SER A 76 -15.58 19.34 -28.12
C SER A 76 -15.45 18.87 -26.68
N SER A 77 -14.93 17.67 -26.42
CA SER A 77 -14.70 17.14 -25.07
C SER A 77 -13.44 17.69 -24.41
N ILE A 78 -12.50 18.24 -25.19
CA ILE A 78 -11.28 18.86 -24.71
C ILE A 78 -11.59 20.25 -24.15
N ASP A 79 -11.06 20.54 -22.95
CA ASP A 79 -11.18 21.84 -22.28
C ASP A 79 -9.99 22.74 -22.62
N LYS A 80 -8.77 22.20 -22.44
CA LYS A 80 -7.52 22.88 -22.72
C LYS A 80 -6.65 22.00 -23.63
N LEU A 81 -6.07 22.63 -24.66
CA LEU A 81 -5.15 22.01 -25.61
C LEU A 81 -3.93 22.89 -25.75
N GLY A 82 -2.77 22.39 -25.44
CA GLY A 82 -1.48 23.04 -25.61
C GLY A 82 -0.60 22.29 -26.60
N LYS A 83 0.35 22.99 -27.21
CA LYS A 83 1.24 22.48 -28.27
C LYS A 83 2.69 22.66 -27.86
N SER A 84 3.51 21.65 -28.11
CA SER A 84 4.94 21.64 -27.80
C SER A 84 5.77 21.48 -29.08
N MET A 85 6.89 22.18 -29.12
CA MET A 85 7.92 22.04 -30.14
C MET A 85 9.23 21.61 -29.48
N LEU A 86 9.88 20.57 -30.00
CA LEU A 86 11.18 20.08 -29.53
C LEU A 86 12.27 20.53 -30.52
N LEU A 87 13.13 21.44 -30.10
CA LEU A 87 14.30 21.82 -30.89
C LEU A 87 15.32 20.66 -30.95
N GLY A 88 15.44 19.89 -29.91
CA GLY A 88 16.35 18.73 -29.89
C GLY A 88 16.93 18.46 -28.51
N PHE A 89 17.89 17.58 -28.50
CA PHE A 89 18.56 17.11 -27.30
C PHE A 89 20.00 17.61 -27.24
N ASN A 90 20.44 18.14 -26.11
CA ASN A 90 21.82 18.43 -25.81
C ASN A 90 22.36 17.37 -24.85
N GLU A 91 23.45 16.74 -25.19
CA GLU A 91 24.11 15.78 -24.30
C GLU A 91 24.90 16.51 -23.20
N MET A 92 24.56 16.23 -21.96
CA MET A 92 25.22 16.84 -20.80
C MET A 92 26.45 16.06 -20.33
N GLY A 93 26.63 14.87 -20.83
CA GLY A 93 27.55 13.84 -20.35
C GLY A 93 26.86 12.82 -19.42
N TYR A 94 27.50 11.67 -19.24
CA TYR A 94 27.03 10.61 -18.35
C TYR A 94 25.60 10.09 -18.62
N GLY A 95 25.17 10.06 -19.88
CA GLY A 95 23.82 9.67 -20.27
C GLY A 95 22.74 10.67 -19.93
N GLN A 96 23.11 11.83 -19.41
CA GLN A 96 22.19 12.90 -19.09
C GLN A 96 21.90 13.77 -20.31
N THR A 97 20.64 14.18 -20.46
CA THR A 97 20.20 14.96 -21.60
C THR A 97 19.43 16.20 -21.17
N LEU A 98 19.70 17.32 -21.87
CA LEU A 98 18.90 18.53 -21.82
C LEU A 98 17.95 18.52 -23.03
N GLN A 99 16.66 18.45 -22.80
CA GLN A 99 15.64 18.63 -23.82
C GLN A 99 15.41 20.13 -24.02
N ILE A 100 15.61 20.62 -25.24
CA ILE A 100 15.40 22.04 -25.56
C ILE A 100 14.04 22.15 -26.24
N VAL A 101 13.08 22.76 -25.54
CA VAL A 101 11.67 22.79 -25.94
C VAL A 101 11.13 24.21 -25.98
N ASN A 102 10.09 24.41 -26.80
CA ASN A 102 9.18 25.55 -26.71
C ASN A 102 7.76 25.04 -26.54
N ASP A 103 7.14 25.42 -25.45
CA ASP A 103 5.77 25.09 -25.12
C ASP A 103 4.90 26.32 -25.07
N ASP A 104 3.70 26.25 -25.61
CA ASP A 104 2.76 27.34 -25.54
C ASP A 104 2.30 27.63 -24.10
N LYS A 105 1.57 28.74 -23.92
CA LYS A 105 1.07 29.11 -22.59
C LYS A 105 0.21 28.03 -21.95
N VAL A 106 -0.56 27.28 -22.76
CA VAL A 106 -1.46 26.25 -22.26
C VAL A 106 -0.69 25.04 -21.76
N VAL A 107 0.37 24.60 -22.45
CA VAL A 107 1.26 23.52 -21.95
C VAL A 107 1.84 23.92 -20.61
N ARG A 108 2.35 25.14 -20.46
CA ARG A 108 2.93 25.63 -19.18
C ARG A 108 1.91 25.70 -18.03
N GLU A 109 0.62 25.91 -18.34
CA GLU A 109 -0.46 25.82 -17.35
C GLU A 109 -0.86 24.37 -17.00
N LEU A 110 -0.69 23.46 -17.94
CA LEU A 110 -1.05 22.03 -17.79
C LEU A 110 0.08 21.20 -17.20
N ASP A 111 1.33 21.62 -17.39
CA ASP A 111 2.53 20.88 -16.93
C ASP A 111 3.37 21.75 -15.99
N ASN A 112 3.46 21.36 -14.74
CA ASN A 112 4.22 22.10 -13.71
C ASN A 112 5.73 21.85 -13.79
N SER A 113 6.22 21.09 -14.78
CA SER A 113 7.65 20.86 -15.00
C SER A 113 8.39 22.17 -15.35
N TYR A 114 7.65 23.23 -15.64
CA TYR A 114 8.18 24.52 -16.09
C TYR A 114 8.05 25.65 -15.05
N ASP A 115 7.91 25.32 -13.77
CA ASP A 115 7.88 26.35 -12.74
C ASP A 115 9.20 27.11 -12.68
N LEU A 116 9.14 28.44 -12.77
CA LEU A 116 10.31 29.30 -12.59
C LEU A 116 10.72 29.32 -11.11
N LYS A 117 12.01 29.10 -10.86
CA LYS A 117 12.67 29.35 -9.56
C LYS A 117 13.11 30.79 -9.47
N GLU A 118 13.64 31.35 -10.61
CA GLU A 118 14.17 32.70 -10.68
C GLU A 118 14.16 33.21 -12.11
N GLY A 119 14.06 34.53 -12.33
CA GLY A 119 14.11 35.16 -13.65
C GLY A 119 12.77 35.13 -14.42
N ASN A 120 12.84 35.08 -15.73
CA ASN A 120 11.69 35.15 -16.65
C ASN A 120 11.74 34.06 -17.71
N PHE A 121 10.59 33.79 -18.34
CA PHE A 121 10.55 32.96 -19.55
C PHE A 121 11.18 33.71 -20.75
N PRO A 122 11.88 32.99 -21.64
CA PRO A 122 12.52 33.59 -22.80
C PRO A 122 11.49 34.17 -23.79
N ILE A 123 11.80 35.36 -24.30
CA ILE A 123 10.98 36.05 -25.31
C ILE A 123 11.78 36.17 -26.62
N LYS A 124 13.08 36.50 -26.53
CA LYS A 124 13.93 36.71 -27.69
C LYS A 124 14.54 35.39 -28.19
N GLU A 125 14.94 35.38 -29.46
CA GLU A 125 15.49 34.20 -30.14
C GLU A 125 16.71 33.57 -29.44
N ASN A 126 17.54 34.39 -28.78
CA ASN A 126 18.77 33.95 -28.11
C ASN A 126 18.63 33.81 -26.60
N GLU A 127 17.42 33.70 -26.08
CA GLU A 127 17.16 33.54 -24.64
C GLU A 127 16.76 32.09 -24.30
N ILE A 128 17.15 31.63 -23.09
CA ILE A 128 16.78 30.33 -22.56
C ILE A 128 16.47 30.44 -21.07
N ALA A 129 15.44 29.72 -20.63
CA ALA A 129 15.25 29.37 -19.20
C ALA A 129 15.62 27.90 -19.02
N ILE A 130 16.49 27.60 -18.06
CA ILE A 130 17.13 26.30 -17.97
C ILE A 130 16.94 25.70 -16.57
N ASP A 131 16.83 24.37 -16.49
CA ASP A 131 16.67 23.63 -15.24
C ASP A 131 17.83 23.89 -14.26
N SER A 132 17.50 24.09 -12.98
CA SER A 132 18.49 24.32 -11.93
C SER A 132 19.50 23.17 -11.81
N TRP A 133 19.11 21.93 -12.10
CA TRP A 133 20.01 20.79 -12.10
C TRP A 133 21.09 20.89 -13.21
N TYR A 134 20.75 21.38 -14.41
CA TYR A 134 21.75 21.65 -15.45
C TYR A 134 22.80 22.65 -14.95
N ILE A 135 22.36 23.73 -14.30
CA ILE A 135 23.22 24.78 -13.74
C ILE A 135 24.18 24.23 -12.70
N GLU A 136 23.64 23.40 -11.78
CA GLU A 136 24.42 22.73 -10.74
C GLU A 136 25.46 21.78 -11.34
N GLN A 137 25.08 20.95 -12.32
CA GLN A 137 25.98 20.01 -12.98
C GLN A 137 27.12 20.67 -13.78
N LYS A 138 26.85 21.85 -14.34
CA LYS A 138 27.86 22.61 -15.07
C LYS A 138 28.62 23.60 -14.21
N GLY A 139 28.33 23.71 -12.91
CA GLY A 139 28.99 24.61 -11.99
C GLY A 139 28.85 26.08 -12.36
N ILE A 140 27.70 26.51 -12.93
CA ILE A 140 27.48 27.87 -13.37
C ILE A 140 27.07 28.74 -12.18
N GLU A 141 27.98 29.52 -11.66
CA GLU A 141 27.70 30.53 -10.63
C GLU A 141 26.99 31.74 -11.22
N ASN A 142 26.02 32.32 -10.48
CA ASN A 142 25.24 33.49 -10.92
C ASN A 142 24.76 33.38 -12.37
N PRO A 143 23.90 32.41 -12.70
CA PRO A 143 23.60 32.02 -14.08
C PRO A 143 22.82 33.06 -14.87
N ILE A 144 21.93 33.85 -14.21
CA ILE A 144 21.11 34.85 -14.90
C ILE A 144 21.98 35.90 -15.60
N GLY A 145 21.78 36.07 -16.90
CA GLY A 145 22.51 37.02 -17.75
C GLY A 145 23.75 36.44 -18.42
N LYS A 146 24.23 35.25 -18.00
CA LYS A 146 25.36 34.58 -18.67
C LYS A 146 24.94 33.92 -19.97
N SER A 147 25.87 33.84 -20.90
CA SER A 147 25.70 33.10 -22.16
C SER A 147 26.23 31.68 -22.03
N ILE A 148 25.50 30.73 -22.62
CA ILE A 148 25.89 29.35 -22.78
C ILE A 148 25.74 28.89 -24.22
N LYS A 149 26.68 28.07 -24.68
CA LYS A 149 26.69 27.53 -26.04
C LYS A 149 26.19 26.09 -25.99
N LEU A 150 25.07 25.81 -26.66
CA LEU A 150 24.42 24.50 -26.65
C LEU A 150 24.45 23.91 -28.04
N LYS A 151 24.96 22.67 -28.16
CA LYS A 151 24.73 21.83 -29.30
C LYS A 151 23.40 21.11 -29.16
N TYR A 152 22.66 20.98 -30.25
CA TYR A 152 21.40 20.24 -30.22
C TYR A 152 21.26 19.30 -31.40
N THR A 153 20.62 18.16 -31.18
CA THR A 153 20.37 17.16 -32.22
C THR A 153 18.86 16.85 -32.21
N GLY A 154 18.23 17.08 -33.36
CA GLY A 154 16.84 16.70 -33.59
C GLY A 154 16.77 15.30 -34.20
N TYR A 155 15.94 14.44 -33.65
CA TYR A 155 15.71 13.08 -34.12
C TYR A 155 14.31 12.91 -34.70
N ASP A 156 14.13 11.86 -35.50
CA ASP A 156 12.82 11.44 -35.98
C ASP A 156 11.95 10.90 -34.82
N SER A 157 10.68 10.61 -35.11
CA SER A 157 9.74 10.05 -34.11
C SER A 157 10.16 8.70 -33.53
N THR A 158 11.07 7.97 -34.17
CA THR A 158 11.64 6.73 -33.70
C THR A 158 12.87 6.92 -32.81
N GLY A 159 13.44 8.12 -32.75
CA GLY A 159 14.68 8.44 -32.05
C GLY A 159 15.93 7.83 -32.66
N LYS A 160 15.84 7.21 -33.86
CA LYS A 160 16.95 6.48 -34.49
C LYS A 160 17.71 7.28 -35.51
N HIS A 161 17.04 8.15 -36.26
CA HIS A 161 17.65 8.95 -37.35
C HIS A 161 17.76 10.42 -36.97
N ILE A 162 18.95 10.97 -37.17
CA ILE A 162 19.19 12.39 -36.98
C ILE A 162 18.55 13.16 -38.13
N LEU A 163 17.64 14.07 -37.82
CA LEU A 163 17.00 14.92 -38.81
C LEU A 163 17.82 16.21 -39.08
N TYR A 164 18.35 16.79 -38.00
CA TYR A 164 19.18 17.98 -38.05
C TYR A 164 20.03 18.12 -36.79
N GLN A 165 21.11 18.91 -36.95
CA GLN A 165 22.00 19.27 -35.83
C GLN A 165 22.32 20.75 -35.92
N GLY A 166 22.56 21.39 -34.80
CA GLY A 166 22.95 22.76 -34.71
C GLY A 166 23.69 23.10 -33.43
N GLU A 167 24.25 24.29 -33.42
CA GLU A 167 24.86 24.85 -32.23
C GLU A 167 24.44 26.32 -32.12
N LYS A 168 24.03 26.75 -30.92
CA LYS A 168 23.55 28.10 -30.70
C LYS A 168 23.99 28.61 -29.34
N GLU A 169 24.29 29.89 -29.26
CA GLU A 169 24.57 30.60 -28.02
C GLU A 169 23.26 31.19 -27.48
N PHE A 170 22.98 30.88 -26.20
CA PHE A 170 21.80 31.34 -25.49
C PHE A 170 22.18 32.14 -24.27
N LYS A 171 21.50 33.24 -24.00
CA LYS A 171 21.57 34.00 -22.77
C LYS A 171 20.57 33.42 -21.77
N ILE A 172 21.02 33.04 -20.60
CA ILE A 172 20.14 32.51 -19.50
C ILE A 172 19.35 33.69 -18.94
N VAL A 173 18.02 33.64 -19.08
CA VAL A 173 17.10 34.65 -18.56
C VAL A 173 16.20 34.13 -17.44
N GLY A 174 16.16 32.82 -17.22
CA GLY A 174 15.38 32.18 -16.17
C GLY A 174 15.99 30.86 -15.71
N ILE A 175 15.66 30.49 -14.49
CA ILE A 175 16.02 29.19 -13.88
C ILE A 175 14.71 28.46 -13.57
N LEU A 176 14.56 27.25 -14.11
CA LEU A 176 13.44 26.38 -13.84
C LEU A 176 13.70 25.56 -12.55
N LYS A 177 12.64 25.22 -11.84
CA LYS A 177 12.74 24.25 -10.73
C LYS A 177 13.06 22.87 -11.28
N CYS A 178 13.98 22.17 -10.62
CA CYS A 178 14.29 20.79 -10.99
C CYS A 178 13.05 19.89 -10.78
N ASN A 179 12.67 19.17 -11.84
CA ASN A 179 11.63 18.15 -11.76
C ASN A 179 12.25 16.81 -11.34
N PRO A 180 11.88 16.25 -10.17
CA PRO A 180 12.49 15.01 -9.66
C PRO A 180 12.28 13.81 -10.57
N ILE A 181 11.14 13.74 -11.29
CA ILE A 181 10.84 12.64 -12.21
C ILE A 181 11.75 12.71 -13.44
N LEU A 182 11.88 13.89 -14.05
CA LEU A 182 12.77 14.08 -15.20
C LEU A 182 14.23 13.83 -14.79
N LYS A 183 14.64 14.31 -13.61
CA LYS A 183 15.96 14.05 -13.07
C LYS A 183 16.21 12.55 -12.85
N ALA A 184 15.24 11.80 -12.36
CA ALA A 184 15.33 10.34 -12.21
C ALA A 184 15.44 9.63 -13.58
N GLN A 185 14.95 10.26 -14.65
CA GLN A 185 15.11 9.80 -16.04
C GLN A 185 16.39 10.36 -16.71
N ALA A 186 17.33 10.89 -15.92
CA ALA A 186 18.55 11.53 -16.41
C ALA A 186 18.28 12.65 -17.44
N THR A 187 17.14 13.35 -17.32
CA THR A 187 16.70 14.37 -18.27
C THR A 187 16.37 15.68 -17.54
N CYS A 188 16.68 16.79 -18.15
CA CYS A 188 16.25 18.12 -17.72
C CYS A 188 15.78 18.96 -18.93
N ILE A 189 15.21 20.14 -18.65
CA ILE A 189 14.56 20.97 -19.68
C ILE A 189 15.26 22.30 -19.80
N GLY A 190 15.44 22.71 -21.06
CA GLY A 190 15.78 24.07 -21.44
C GLY A 190 14.63 24.65 -22.27
N PHE A 191 14.02 25.72 -21.78
CA PHE A 191 12.89 26.36 -22.43
C PHE A 191 13.36 27.53 -23.31
N ILE A 192 12.96 27.57 -24.59
CA ILE A 192 13.33 28.61 -25.56
C ILE A 192 12.08 29.35 -26.06
N SER A 193 12.28 30.50 -26.69
CA SER A 193 11.22 31.28 -27.34
C SER A 193 10.62 30.56 -28.56
N GLU A 194 9.37 30.87 -28.89
CA GLU A 194 8.67 30.32 -30.05
C GLU A 194 9.40 30.73 -31.37
N GLU A 195 9.91 31.95 -31.42
CA GLU A 195 10.69 32.42 -32.54
C GLU A 195 11.95 31.57 -32.77
N CYS A 196 12.68 31.26 -31.68
CA CYS A 196 13.84 30.40 -31.74
C CYS A 196 13.49 29.00 -32.24
N ALA A 197 12.43 28.39 -31.74
CA ALA A 197 12.01 27.05 -32.16
C ALA A 197 11.63 27.02 -33.64
N LYS A 198 10.76 27.92 -34.07
CA LYS A 198 10.29 27.99 -35.48
C LYS A 198 11.40 28.20 -36.50
N LYS A 199 12.44 28.97 -36.13
CA LYS A 199 13.56 29.29 -37.02
C LYS A 199 14.57 28.16 -37.13
N ASN A 200 14.84 27.43 -36.04
CA ASN A 200 15.90 26.43 -35.96
C ASN A 200 15.41 25.00 -36.19
N ILE A 201 14.10 24.71 -36.08
CA ILE A 201 13.52 23.44 -36.51
C ILE A 201 13.38 23.48 -38.05
N THR A 202 14.23 22.71 -38.74
CA THR A 202 14.33 22.77 -40.20
C THR A 202 13.40 21.80 -40.93
N VAL A 203 12.74 20.90 -40.22
CA VAL A 203 11.74 19.96 -40.78
C VAL A 203 10.37 20.62 -40.95
N GLU A 204 9.54 20.06 -41.87
CA GLU A 204 8.20 20.56 -42.18
C GLU A 204 7.28 20.50 -40.93
N ASN A 205 7.28 19.38 -40.19
CA ASN A 205 6.52 19.20 -38.96
C ASN A 205 7.28 19.83 -37.80
N LYS A 206 6.73 20.88 -37.22
CA LYS A 206 7.38 21.64 -36.15
C LYS A 206 6.97 21.26 -34.78
N TYR A 207 5.75 20.74 -34.62
CA TYR A 207 5.23 20.31 -33.33
C TYR A 207 5.49 18.82 -33.12
N ASN A 208 5.92 18.46 -31.90
CA ASN A 208 6.21 17.09 -31.55
C ASN A 208 5.14 16.47 -30.66
N GLN A 209 4.41 17.28 -29.87
CA GLN A 209 3.43 16.79 -28.93
C GLN A 209 2.27 17.77 -28.73
N VAL A 210 1.11 17.23 -28.34
CA VAL A 210 -0.01 18.01 -27.79
C VAL A 210 -0.35 17.52 -26.40
N PHE A 211 -0.64 18.47 -25.52
CA PHE A 211 -1.04 18.24 -24.14
C PHE A 211 -2.50 18.67 -23.99
N PHE A 212 -3.31 17.85 -23.35
CA PHE A 212 -4.72 18.20 -23.23
C PHE A 212 -5.37 17.77 -21.92
N LYS A 213 -6.42 18.51 -21.58
CA LYS A 213 -7.30 18.26 -20.45
C LYS A 213 -8.73 18.19 -20.95
N PHE A 214 -9.49 17.17 -20.52
CA PHE A 214 -10.92 17.03 -20.82
C PHE A 214 -11.78 17.87 -19.88
N LYS A 215 -12.94 18.34 -20.37
CA LYS A 215 -13.97 19.01 -19.58
C LYS A 215 -14.54 18.12 -18.48
N LYS A 216 -14.69 16.83 -18.75
CA LYS A 216 -15.19 15.84 -17.79
C LYS A 216 -14.05 14.96 -17.31
N GLU A 217 -13.76 15.00 -16.01
CA GLU A 217 -12.71 14.22 -15.35
C GLU A 217 -13.11 12.76 -15.05
N LYS A 218 -14.16 12.25 -15.74
CA LYS A 218 -14.63 10.86 -15.58
C LYS A 218 -14.31 10.02 -16.82
N ASN A 219 -13.92 8.76 -16.60
CA ASN A 219 -13.64 7.80 -17.68
C ASN A 219 -12.62 8.32 -18.72
N ILE A 220 -11.56 8.96 -18.26
CA ILE A 220 -10.56 9.62 -19.14
C ILE A 220 -9.98 8.62 -20.13
N ASN A 221 -9.64 7.40 -19.72
CA ASN A 221 -9.13 6.35 -20.62
C ASN A 221 -10.09 6.08 -21.80
N LYS A 222 -11.40 5.98 -21.52
CA LYS A 222 -12.39 5.79 -22.60
C LYS A 222 -12.52 7.00 -23.51
N GLN A 223 -12.32 8.21 -22.98
CA GLN A 223 -12.32 9.43 -23.82
C GLN A 223 -11.09 9.46 -24.73
N VAL A 224 -9.91 9.06 -24.22
CA VAL A 224 -8.68 8.92 -25.05
C VAL A 224 -8.86 7.84 -26.10
N GLU A 225 -9.37 6.65 -25.73
CA GLU A 225 -9.65 5.57 -26.68
C GLU A 225 -10.61 5.99 -27.80
N LYS A 226 -11.63 6.78 -27.46
CA LYS A 226 -12.58 7.31 -28.45
C LYS A 226 -11.87 8.24 -29.46
N ILE A 227 -11.01 9.15 -29.02
CA ILE A 227 -10.23 10.01 -29.89
C ILE A 227 -9.33 9.18 -30.80
N ALA A 228 -8.64 8.19 -30.26
CA ALA A 228 -7.77 7.31 -31.02
C ALA A 228 -8.53 6.56 -32.12
N GLN A 229 -9.69 5.97 -31.79
CA GLN A 229 -10.51 5.20 -32.74
C GLN A 229 -11.14 6.09 -33.84
N GLU A 230 -11.72 7.25 -33.47
CA GLU A 230 -12.38 8.16 -34.43
C GLU A 230 -11.43 8.75 -35.45
N ASN A 231 -10.12 8.86 -35.13
CA ASN A 231 -9.14 9.50 -35.98
C ASN A 231 -8.04 8.55 -36.48
N ASN A 232 -8.18 7.23 -36.26
CA ASN A 232 -7.19 6.20 -36.60
C ASN A 232 -5.79 6.49 -36.04
N LEU A 233 -5.72 7.02 -34.80
CA LEU A 233 -4.47 7.31 -34.11
C LEU A 233 -3.99 6.08 -33.32
N SER A 234 -2.68 5.90 -33.24
CA SER A 234 -2.09 4.84 -32.42
C SER A 234 -2.31 5.14 -30.94
N LYS A 235 -2.76 4.12 -30.18
CA LYS A 235 -2.92 4.26 -28.73
C LYS A 235 -1.58 4.40 -28.01
N ASP A 236 -0.50 3.87 -28.57
CA ASP A 236 0.82 3.88 -27.97
C ASP A 236 1.47 5.27 -27.99
N ASP A 237 1.00 6.15 -28.88
CA ASP A 237 1.45 7.54 -28.95
C ASP A 237 0.78 8.42 -27.87
N PHE A 238 -0.21 7.88 -27.11
CA PHE A 238 -0.83 8.57 -25.98
C PHE A 238 -0.14 8.22 -24.65
N LEU A 239 0.42 9.23 -24.00
CA LEU A 239 0.90 9.14 -22.63
C LEU A 239 -0.15 9.70 -21.66
N ILE A 240 -0.77 8.83 -20.91
CA ILE A 240 -1.85 9.18 -19.98
C ILE A 240 -1.25 9.45 -18.60
N ASN A 241 -1.69 10.53 -17.93
CA ASN A 241 -1.33 10.83 -16.54
C ASN A 241 -2.04 9.85 -15.59
N LYS A 242 -1.48 8.63 -15.49
CA LYS A 242 -2.10 7.52 -14.71
C LYS A 242 -2.30 7.89 -13.25
N ASP A 243 -1.34 8.59 -12.64
CA ASP A 243 -1.39 8.94 -11.21
C ASP A 243 -2.52 9.93 -10.93
N LEU A 244 -2.66 10.97 -11.76
CA LEU A 244 -3.75 11.93 -11.65
C LEU A 244 -5.10 11.25 -11.89
N ILE A 245 -5.19 10.39 -12.88
CA ILE A 245 -6.44 9.68 -13.19
C ILE A 245 -6.82 8.71 -12.07
N LEU A 246 -5.88 7.97 -11.50
CA LEU A 246 -6.11 7.12 -10.33
C LEU A 246 -6.60 7.92 -9.11
N ALA A 247 -6.01 9.09 -8.90
CA ALA A 247 -6.37 9.95 -7.77
C ALA A 247 -7.74 10.65 -7.97
N ILE A 248 -8.05 11.10 -9.20
CA ILE A 248 -9.33 11.76 -9.55
C ILE A 248 -10.45 10.73 -9.72
N SER A 249 -10.15 9.58 -10.35
CA SER A 249 -11.15 8.54 -10.51
C SER A 249 -11.63 8.13 -9.13
N ASP A 250 -12.95 8.00 -8.96
CA ASP A 250 -13.56 7.36 -7.78
C ASP A 250 -13.15 5.87 -7.74
N SER A 251 -11.84 5.59 -7.87
CA SER A 251 -11.35 4.22 -7.84
C SER A 251 -11.67 3.65 -6.46
N MET A 252 -12.59 2.70 -6.44
CA MET A 252 -12.97 1.96 -5.23
C MET A 252 -11.73 1.44 -4.48
N ASN A 253 -10.64 1.17 -5.21
CA ASN A 253 -9.41 0.62 -4.64
C ASN A 253 -8.77 1.52 -3.56
N LEU A 254 -8.83 2.84 -3.70
CA LEU A 254 -8.31 3.76 -2.68
C LEU A 254 -9.23 3.88 -1.46
N LYS A 255 -10.55 3.72 -1.65
CA LYS A 255 -11.55 3.84 -0.58
C LYS A 255 -11.80 2.53 0.17
N ILE A 256 -11.55 1.36 -0.47
CA ILE A 256 -11.80 0.04 0.14
C ILE A 256 -11.18 -0.13 1.52
N PRO A 257 -9.90 0.21 1.78
CA PRO A 257 -9.31 0.05 3.12
C PRO A 257 -10.07 0.83 4.20
N TYR A 258 -10.47 2.07 3.91
CA TYR A 258 -11.22 2.92 4.84
C TYR A 258 -12.65 2.44 5.04
N ILE A 259 -13.30 1.92 4.00
CA ILE A 259 -14.63 1.29 4.09
C ILE A 259 -14.55 0.06 5.00
N ILE A 260 -13.55 -0.79 4.83
CA ILE A 260 -13.34 -1.97 5.68
C ILE A 260 -13.17 -1.58 7.14
N ILE A 261 -12.35 -0.57 7.43
CA ILE A 261 -12.14 -0.07 8.80
C ILE A 261 -13.47 0.47 9.38
N ASN A 262 -14.24 1.26 8.62
CA ASN A 262 -15.53 1.78 9.07
C ASN A 262 -16.55 0.65 9.32
N VAL A 263 -16.55 -0.42 8.51
CA VAL A 263 -17.40 -1.60 8.73
C VAL A 263 -17.01 -2.33 10.01
N ILE A 264 -15.72 -2.55 10.25
CA ILE A 264 -15.23 -3.23 11.46
C ILE A 264 -15.56 -2.38 12.71
N LEU A 265 -15.35 -1.08 12.64
CA LEU A 265 -15.70 -0.13 13.71
C LEU A 265 -17.20 -0.15 14.00
N SER A 266 -18.05 -0.17 12.95
CA SER A 266 -19.49 -0.29 13.07
C SER A 266 -19.88 -1.59 13.77
N LEU A 267 -19.28 -2.73 13.39
CA LEU A 267 -19.53 -4.03 14.02
C LEU A 267 -19.14 -4.03 15.51
N ALA A 268 -17.98 -3.50 15.86
CA ALA A 268 -17.54 -3.39 17.24
C ALA A 268 -18.50 -2.54 18.07
N THR A 269 -18.94 -1.41 17.52
CA THR A 269 -19.88 -0.50 18.16
C THR A 269 -21.29 -1.11 18.32
N ILE A 270 -21.79 -1.79 17.27
CA ILE A 270 -23.07 -2.51 17.30
C ILE A 270 -23.06 -3.54 18.44
N LEU A 271 -22.01 -4.34 18.53
CA LEU A 271 -21.89 -5.35 19.58
C LEU A 271 -21.89 -4.74 20.98
N LEU A 272 -21.18 -3.61 21.15
CA LEU A 272 -21.08 -2.92 22.42
C LEU A 272 -22.45 -2.33 22.83
N ILE A 273 -23.09 -1.57 21.96
CA ILE A 273 -24.41 -0.94 22.23
C ILE A 273 -25.47 -2.02 22.45
N TYR A 274 -25.50 -3.05 21.56
CA TYR A 274 -26.40 -4.18 21.71
C TYR A 274 -26.24 -4.87 23.08
N ASN A 275 -25.02 -5.11 23.51
CA ASN A 275 -24.73 -5.76 24.80
C ASN A 275 -25.24 -4.94 25.97
N ILE A 276 -24.99 -3.63 25.97
CA ILE A 276 -25.45 -2.75 27.07
C ILE A 276 -26.99 -2.69 27.10
N PHE A 277 -27.65 -2.54 25.93
CA PHE A 277 -29.12 -2.56 25.88
C PHE A 277 -29.72 -3.91 26.28
N TYR A 278 -29.09 -5.02 25.92
CA TYR A 278 -29.52 -6.35 26.34
C TYR A 278 -29.44 -6.52 27.87
N ILE A 279 -28.39 -5.97 28.49
CA ILE A 279 -28.23 -5.95 29.95
C ILE A 279 -29.33 -5.07 30.59
N LEU A 280 -29.53 -3.85 30.09
CA LEU A 280 -30.59 -2.96 30.59
C LEU A 280 -31.97 -3.62 30.51
N LEU A 281 -32.26 -4.27 29.39
CA LEU A 281 -33.51 -4.99 29.17
C LEU A 281 -33.68 -6.11 30.19
N SER A 282 -32.62 -6.89 30.44
CA SER A 282 -32.64 -7.97 31.43
C SER A 282 -32.86 -7.46 32.86
N SER A 283 -32.25 -6.33 33.22
CA SER A 283 -32.42 -5.75 34.57
C SER A 283 -33.80 -5.11 34.78
N ARG A 284 -34.43 -4.63 33.73
CA ARG A 284 -35.75 -3.94 33.76
C ARG A 284 -36.94 -4.86 33.42
N ARG A 285 -36.72 -6.16 33.22
CA ARG A 285 -37.81 -7.09 32.87
C ARG A 285 -38.96 -7.05 33.89
N LYS A 286 -38.64 -6.97 35.18
CA LYS A 286 -39.65 -6.86 36.26
C LYS A 286 -40.42 -5.55 36.16
N ASP A 287 -39.74 -4.42 35.96
CA ASP A 287 -40.36 -3.09 35.82
C ASP A 287 -41.27 -3.05 34.58
N PHE A 288 -40.86 -3.63 33.46
CA PHE A 288 -41.72 -3.74 32.27
C PHE A 288 -42.91 -4.69 32.46
N GLY A 289 -42.74 -5.75 33.23
CA GLY A 289 -43.83 -6.61 33.62
C GLY A 289 -44.89 -5.88 34.45
N ILE A 290 -44.48 -5.06 35.42
CA ILE A 290 -45.37 -4.23 36.22
C ILE A 290 -46.06 -3.16 35.32
N LEU A 291 -45.36 -2.46 34.45
CA LEU A 291 -45.96 -1.51 33.52
C LEU A 291 -47.02 -2.18 32.63
N ARG A 292 -46.76 -3.40 32.14
CA ARG A 292 -47.73 -4.22 31.39
C ARG A 292 -48.96 -4.58 32.22
N ALA A 293 -48.76 -4.90 33.48
CA ALA A 293 -49.85 -5.24 34.41
C ALA A 293 -50.75 -4.00 34.73
N ILE A 294 -50.20 -2.81 34.69
CA ILE A 294 -50.91 -1.52 34.88
C ILE A 294 -51.60 -1.02 33.57
N GLY A 295 -51.40 -1.79 32.45
CA GLY A 295 -52.14 -1.52 31.20
C GLY A 295 -51.29 -0.94 30.06
N PHE A 296 -49.95 -0.79 30.19
CA PHE A 296 -49.09 -0.38 29.10
C PHE A 296 -49.08 -1.41 27.99
N THR A 297 -49.21 -0.97 26.74
CA THR A 297 -49.15 -1.80 25.56
C THR A 297 -47.69 -2.15 25.21
N PRO A 298 -47.43 -3.27 24.47
CA PRO A 298 -46.08 -3.59 23.99
C PRO A 298 -45.43 -2.45 23.18
N SER A 299 -46.26 -1.71 22.43
CA SER A 299 -45.83 -0.58 21.62
C SER A 299 -45.33 0.57 22.47
N GLU A 300 -46.01 0.89 23.56
CA GLU A 300 -45.62 1.98 24.49
C GLU A 300 -44.31 1.69 25.20
N ILE A 301 -44.07 0.44 25.59
CA ILE A 301 -42.80 0.03 26.20
C ILE A 301 -41.67 0.16 25.16
N SER A 302 -41.91 -0.29 23.91
CA SER A 302 -40.93 -0.10 22.84
C SER A 302 -40.67 1.38 22.53
N LYS A 303 -41.71 2.23 22.51
CA LYS A 303 -41.59 3.67 22.36
C LYS A 303 -40.75 4.32 23.47
N THR A 304 -40.88 3.87 24.71
CA THR A 304 -40.09 4.36 25.85
C THR A 304 -38.60 4.08 25.60
N MET A 305 -38.24 2.89 25.14
CA MET A 305 -36.85 2.55 24.81
C MET A 305 -36.33 3.30 23.58
N ILE A 306 -37.15 3.45 22.54
CA ILE A 306 -36.79 4.25 21.36
C ILE A 306 -36.48 5.70 21.75
N PHE A 307 -37.31 6.27 22.65
CA PHE A 307 -37.10 7.64 23.12
C PHE A 307 -35.83 7.79 23.97
N GLU A 308 -35.50 6.75 24.78
CA GLU A 308 -34.23 6.70 25.52
C GLU A 308 -33.03 6.69 24.57
N VAL A 309 -33.07 5.82 23.53
CA VAL A 309 -32.02 5.77 22.48
C VAL A 309 -31.90 7.08 21.74
N PHE A 310 -33.02 7.72 21.43
CA PHE A 310 -33.04 9.02 20.75
C PHE A 310 -32.36 10.11 21.58
N ILE A 311 -32.60 10.15 22.89
CA ILE A 311 -31.91 11.07 23.81
C ILE A 311 -30.40 10.80 23.81
N TYR A 312 -29.98 9.54 23.88
CA TYR A 312 -28.56 9.20 23.82
C TYR A 312 -27.94 9.65 22.48
N ALA A 313 -28.61 9.41 21.36
CA ALA A 313 -28.12 9.78 20.05
C ALA A 313 -28.00 11.32 19.88
N ILE A 314 -29.01 12.08 20.29
CA ILE A 314 -29.03 13.56 20.21
C ILE A 314 -27.88 14.17 21.02
N ILE A 315 -27.54 13.60 22.16
CA ILE A 315 -26.44 14.11 23.00
C ILE A 315 -25.09 13.65 22.44
N SER A 316 -24.97 12.38 22.08
CA SER A 316 -23.68 11.78 21.78
C SER A 316 -23.16 12.10 20.39
N ILE A 317 -24.03 12.14 19.36
CA ILE A 317 -23.61 12.36 17.98
C ILE A 317 -22.98 13.75 17.81
N PRO A 318 -23.61 14.86 18.24
CA PRO A 318 -22.97 16.18 18.12
C PRO A 318 -21.66 16.29 18.88
N ILE A 319 -21.58 15.75 20.10
CA ILE A 319 -20.34 15.73 20.89
C ILE A 319 -19.25 14.91 20.16
N GLY A 320 -19.64 13.75 19.61
CA GLY A 320 -18.73 12.90 18.84
C GLY A 320 -18.22 13.59 17.57
N LEU A 321 -19.07 14.33 16.86
CA LEU A 321 -18.67 15.10 15.67
C LEU A 321 -17.73 16.25 16.04
N ILE A 322 -17.99 16.96 17.13
CA ILE A 322 -17.11 18.04 17.60
C ILE A 322 -15.74 17.48 17.98
N LEU A 323 -15.70 16.42 18.81
CA LEU A 323 -14.45 15.78 19.23
C LEU A 323 -13.72 15.17 18.04
N GLY A 324 -14.43 14.51 17.12
CA GLY A 324 -13.85 13.95 15.91
C GLY A 324 -13.26 15.05 15.02
N GLY A 325 -13.92 16.17 14.85
CA GLY A 325 -13.42 17.33 14.12
C GLY A 325 -12.16 17.93 14.75
N ILE A 326 -12.13 18.07 16.08
CA ILE A 326 -10.96 18.55 16.82
C ILE A 326 -9.78 17.58 16.65
N ILE A 327 -10.00 16.27 16.86
CA ILE A 327 -8.97 15.24 16.70
C ILE A 327 -8.45 15.23 15.27
N ALA A 328 -9.33 15.26 14.26
CA ALA A 328 -8.93 15.28 12.87
C ALA A 328 -8.07 16.51 12.54
N ASN A 329 -8.45 17.68 13.05
CA ASN A 329 -7.70 18.92 12.80
C ASN A 329 -6.33 18.93 13.49
N LEU A 330 -6.25 18.50 14.76
CA LEU A 330 -4.99 18.40 15.49
C LEU A 330 -4.04 17.33 14.93
N SER A 331 -4.59 16.22 14.45
CA SER A 331 -3.79 15.13 13.88
C SER A 331 -3.44 15.35 12.41
N ARG A 332 -4.10 16.27 11.72
CA ARG A 332 -3.99 16.49 10.29
C ARG A 332 -2.56 16.78 9.85
N GLU A 333 -1.92 17.78 10.42
CA GLU A 333 -0.54 18.17 10.09
C GLU A 333 0.43 17.01 10.36
N TYR A 334 0.23 16.32 11.49
CA TYR A 334 1.03 15.17 11.86
C TYR A 334 0.82 13.99 10.90
N ILE A 335 -0.43 13.63 10.60
CA ILE A 335 -0.76 12.50 9.71
C ILE A 335 -0.32 12.79 8.28
N ILE A 336 -0.50 14.03 7.81
CA ILE A 336 -0.11 14.45 6.46
C ILE A 336 1.40 14.49 6.32
N GLY A 337 2.11 15.12 7.27
CA GLY A 337 3.57 15.19 7.25
C GLY A 337 4.26 13.84 7.40
N VAL A 338 3.53 12.86 7.95
CA VAL A 338 3.97 11.48 8.17
C VAL A 338 3.76 10.59 6.93
N ILE A 339 2.61 10.72 6.26
CA ILE A 339 2.27 9.87 5.10
C ILE A 339 2.90 10.43 3.82
N TYR A 340 3.04 11.74 3.75
CA TYR A 340 3.46 12.47 2.56
C TYR A 340 4.42 13.57 3.01
N ASP A 341 5.52 13.77 2.46
CA ASP A 341 6.53 14.76 2.81
C ASP A 341 5.92 16.12 3.28
N MET A 342 6.54 16.76 4.29
CA MET A 342 6.05 18.04 4.91
C MET A 342 5.78 19.15 3.90
N ASN A 343 6.47 19.14 2.75
CA ASN A 343 6.25 20.12 1.68
C ASN A 343 4.84 20.11 1.10
N TYR A 344 4.09 19.01 1.24
CA TYR A 344 2.72 18.86 0.74
C TYR A 344 1.65 19.24 1.76
N ALA A 345 2.00 19.29 3.04
CA ALA A 345 1.06 19.62 4.12
C ALA A 345 0.46 21.03 3.95
N ASN A 346 1.25 21.98 3.47
CA ASN A 346 0.84 23.38 3.28
C ASN A 346 -0.04 23.61 2.04
N SER A 347 -0.15 22.63 1.14
CA SER A 347 -0.94 22.74 -0.10
C SER A 347 -2.42 22.39 0.07
N ILE A 348 -2.82 21.86 1.23
CA ILE A 348 -4.21 21.49 1.51
C ILE A 348 -4.96 22.70 2.02
N LYS A 349 -5.54 23.48 1.11
CA LYS A 349 -6.54 24.50 1.46
C LYS A 349 -7.74 23.82 2.12
N SER A 350 -8.30 24.46 3.14
CA SER A 350 -9.49 23.98 3.86
C SER A 350 -10.65 23.78 2.88
N GLN A 351 -10.89 22.53 2.51
CA GLN A 351 -12.12 22.16 1.81
C GLN A 351 -13.27 22.03 2.82
N SER A 352 -14.49 22.29 2.36
CA SER A 352 -15.68 22.06 3.17
C SER A 352 -15.92 20.57 3.34
N TYR A 353 -15.72 20.07 4.56
CA TYR A 353 -15.97 18.66 4.92
C TYR A 353 -17.43 18.38 5.29
N MET A 354 -18.35 19.28 4.97
CA MET A 354 -19.78 19.18 5.40
C MET A 354 -20.40 17.84 4.98
N SER A 355 -20.07 17.33 3.79
CA SER A 355 -20.53 16.01 3.34
C SER A 355 -20.05 14.87 4.24
N LEU A 356 -18.81 14.95 4.77
CA LEU A 356 -18.24 13.93 5.64
C LEU A 356 -18.89 13.93 7.03
N TYR A 357 -19.28 15.11 7.54
CA TYR A 357 -20.08 15.22 8.76
C TYR A 357 -21.43 14.54 8.58
N ILE A 358 -22.10 14.75 7.44
CA ILE A 358 -23.38 14.11 7.13
C ILE A 358 -23.21 12.59 7.03
N ILE A 359 -22.22 12.10 6.31
CA ILE A 359 -21.93 10.66 6.15
C ILE A 359 -21.65 10.02 7.50
N SER A 360 -20.84 10.64 8.34
CA SER A 360 -20.50 10.13 9.67
C SER A 360 -21.71 10.09 10.61
N THR A 361 -22.59 11.10 10.50
CA THR A 361 -23.87 11.12 11.22
C THR A 361 -24.78 9.97 10.78
N LEU A 362 -24.94 9.77 9.46
CA LEU A 362 -25.75 8.69 8.91
C LEU A 362 -25.22 7.31 9.33
N LEU A 363 -23.90 7.10 9.29
CA LEU A 363 -23.26 5.87 9.76
C LEU A 363 -23.52 5.63 11.25
N SER A 364 -23.41 6.67 12.07
CA SER A 364 -23.68 6.57 13.52
C SER A 364 -25.14 6.24 13.81
N VAL A 365 -26.07 6.90 13.15
CA VAL A 365 -27.51 6.62 13.29
C VAL A 365 -27.84 5.19 12.84
N LEU A 366 -27.33 4.76 11.68
CA LEU A 366 -27.51 3.40 11.17
C LEU A 366 -26.97 2.35 12.15
N THR A 367 -25.79 2.58 12.69
CA THR A 367 -25.13 1.70 13.68
C THR A 367 -25.99 1.55 14.93
N ILE A 368 -26.54 2.66 15.45
CA ILE A 368 -27.42 2.67 16.62
C ILE A 368 -28.72 1.91 16.33
N ILE A 369 -29.36 2.15 15.17
CA ILE A 369 -30.60 1.48 14.78
C ILE A 369 -30.40 -0.04 14.73
N ILE A 370 -29.33 -0.50 14.06
CA ILE A 370 -29.02 -1.94 13.96
C ILE A 370 -28.78 -2.54 15.36
N ALA A 371 -28.01 -1.84 16.20
CA ALA A 371 -27.67 -2.32 17.54
C ALA A 371 -28.89 -2.50 18.43
N VAL A 372 -29.86 -1.60 18.34
CA VAL A 372 -31.01 -1.57 19.24
C VAL A 372 -32.22 -2.34 18.69
N TYR A 373 -32.24 -2.64 17.38
CA TYR A 373 -33.38 -3.32 16.73
C TYR A 373 -33.81 -4.62 17.43
N LYS A 374 -32.85 -5.52 17.71
CA LYS A 374 -33.15 -6.82 18.35
C LYS A 374 -33.57 -6.68 19.82
N PRO A 375 -32.93 -5.87 20.68
CA PRO A 375 -33.42 -5.55 22.02
C PRO A 375 -34.83 -4.98 22.03
N LEU A 376 -35.15 -4.05 21.13
CA LEU A 376 -36.50 -3.49 21.01
C LEU A 376 -37.56 -4.56 20.71
N ARG A 377 -37.27 -5.45 19.76
CA ARG A 377 -38.16 -6.54 19.38
C ARG A 377 -38.35 -7.54 20.53
N GLU A 378 -37.31 -7.79 21.34
CA GLU A 378 -37.42 -8.67 22.52
C GLU A 378 -38.26 -7.98 23.62
N CYS A 379 -38.13 -6.66 23.77
CA CYS A 379 -38.92 -5.87 24.72
C CYS A 379 -40.43 -5.90 24.43
N SER A 380 -40.84 -5.83 23.17
CA SER A 380 -42.24 -5.87 22.77
C SER A 380 -42.93 -7.23 23.01
N LYS A 381 -42.13 -8.30 23.13
CA LYS A 381 -42.64 -9.67 23.35
C LYS A 381 -42.67 -10.09 24.82
N ILE A 382 -42.47 -9.18 25.77
CA ILE A 382 -42.46 -9.48 27.18
C ILE A 382 -43.89 -9.80 27.66
N ASP A 383 -44.11 -11.04 28.10
CA ASP A 383 -45.38 -11.49 28.72
C ASP A 383 -45.35 -11.11 30.22
N PRO A 384 -46.41 -10.41 30.75
CA PRO A 384 -46.51 -10.01 32.12
C PRO A 384 -46.40 -11.19 33.11
N MET A 385 -47.06 -12.31 32.80
CA MET A 385 -47.08 -13.51 33.62
C MET A 385 -45.69 -14.16 33.72
N VAL A 386 -44.93 -14.17 32.65
CA VAL A 386 -43.58 -14.76 32.63
C VAL A 386 -42.57 -13.87 33.36
N CYS A 387 -42.78 -12.57 33.40
CA CYS A 387 -41.93 -11.63 34.14
C CYS A 387 -42.17 -11.66 35.65
N MET A 388 -43.35 -12.03 36.08
CA MET A 388 -43.70 -12.16 37.51
C MET A 388 -43.38 -13.54 38.07
N LYS A 389 -43.46 -14.62 37.25
CA LYS A 389 -42.94 -15.96 37.59
C LYS A 389 -41.47 -16.08 37.17
N LYS A 390 -40.59 -16.37 38.09
CA LYS A 390 -39.25 -16.87 37.80
C LYS A 390 -39.38 -18.24 37.12
N SER A 391 -39.61 -18.28 35.81
CA SER A 391 -39.66 -19.55 35.08
C SER A 391 -38.24 -20.02 34.84
N ASP A 392 -37.87 -21.13 35.44
CA ASP A 392 -36.72 -21.90 35.03
C ASP A 392 -36.99 -22.46 33.62
N GLU A 393 -36.57 -21.72 32.58
CA GLU A 393 -36.57 -22.25 31.22
C GLU A 393 -35.74 -23.54 31.24
N LYS A 394 -36.35 -24.68 30.94
CA LYS A 394 -35.65 -25.96 30.75
C LYS A 394 -34.71 -25.82 29.52
N ILE A 395 -33.47 -25.43 29.79
CA ILE A 395 -32.44 -25.27 28.74
C ILE A 395 -31.94 -26.66 28.38
N LYS A 396 -32.07 -27.05 27.12
CA LYS A 396 -31.45 -28.26 26.57
C LYS A 396 -29.93 -28.08 26.56
N ILE A 397 -29.23 -28.70 27.50
CA ILE A 397 -27.77 -28.68 27.58
C ILE A 397 -27.23 -29.81 26.70
N ASN A 398 -26.43 -29.49 25.72
CA ASN A 398 -25.79 -30.47 24.85
C ASN A 398 -24.46 -30.92 25.45
N GLN A 399 -24.48 -32.03 26.18
CA GLN A 399 -23.29 -32.62 26.82
C GLN A 399 -22.29 -33.21 25.79
N LYS A 400 -22.69 -33.38 24.52
CA LYS A 400 -21.86 -33.95 23.44
C LYS A 400 -21.03 -32.88 22.72
N SER A 401 -21.08 -31.59 23.11
CA SER A 401 -20.28 -30.54 22.45
C SER A 401 -18.79 -30.80 22.67
N LEU A 402 -17.96 -30.51 21.64
CA LEU A 402 -16.50 -30.65 21.68
C LEU A 402 -15.89 -29.87 22.86
N VAL A 403 -16.36 -28.64 23.08
CA VAL A 403 -15.93 -27.80 24.19
C VAL A 403 -16.23 -28.47 25.53
N SER A 404 -17.41 -29.03 25.70
CA SER A 404 -17.78 -29.75 26.94
C SER A 404 -16.90 -30.97 27.18
N LYS A 405 -16.65 -31.78 26.14
CA LYS A 405 -15.77 -32.98 26.25
C LYS A 405 -14.34 -32.60 26.61
N LEU A 406 -13.77 -31.60 25.98
CA LEU A 406 -12.40 -31.13 26.24
C LEU A 406 -12.27 -30.58 27.67
N MET A 407 -13.22 -29.72 28.07
CA MET A 407 -13.20 -29.10 29.38
C MET A 407 -13.35 -30.13 30.52
N THR A 408 -14.23 -31.11 30.34
CA THR A 408 -14.40 -32.19 31.33
C THR A 408 -13.14 -33.08 31.39
N LYS A 409 -12.48 -33.31 30.24
CA LYS A 409 -11.25 -34.12 30.20
C LYS A 409 -10.08 -33.43 30.94
N PHE A 410 -9.90 -32.11 30.76
CA PHE A 410 -8.77 -31.40 31.37
C PHE A 410 -9.03 -30.84 32.76
N PHE A 411 -10.28 -30.43 33.08
CA PHE A 411 -10.62 -29.70 34.32
C PHE A 411 -11.68 -30.41 35.16
N LYS A 412 -12.00 -31.67 34.84
CA LYS A 412 -12.97 -32.52 35.58
C LYS A 412 -14.27 -31.77 35.83
N ASP A 413 -14.74 -31.75 37.12
CA ASP A 413 -16.01 -31.19 37.53
C ASP A 413 -16.11 -29.67 37.29
N TYR A 414 -15.04 -28.91 37.50
CA TYR A 414 -15.00 -27.47 37.26
C TYR A 414 -15.20 -27.16 35.78
N GLY A 415 -14.58 -27.95 34.89
CA GLY A 415 -14.74 -27.80 33.43
C GLY A 415 -16.16 -28.14 32.96
N ASN A 416 -16.81 -29.17 33.58
CA ASN A 416 -18.18 -29.55 33.31
C ASN A 416 -19.14 -28.41 33.69
N ILE A 417 -19.01 -27.85 34.90
CA ILE A 417 -19.83 -26.73 35.37
C ILE A 417 -19.63 -25.52 34.49
N ALA A 418 -18.40 -25.14 34.18
CA ALA A 418 -18.09 -24.00 33.30
C ALA A 418 -18.73 -24.17 31.90
N SER A 419 -18.62 -25.35 31.29
CA SER A 419 -19.18 -25.62 29.97
C SER A 419 -20.71 -25.58 29.94
N LYS A 420 -21.38 -26.06 31.02
CA LYS A 420 -22.84 -25.96 31.18
C LYS A 420 -23.30 -24.51 31.35
N ASN A 421 -22.53 -23.70 32.08
CA ASN A 421 -22.82 -22.28 32.27
C ASN A 421 -22.73 -21.49 30.97
N ILE A 422 -21.72 -21.77 30.16
CA ILE A 422 -21.56 -21.18 28.81
C ILE A 422 -22.74 -21.53 27.92
N GLN A 423 -23.18 -22.77 27.89
CA GLN A 423 -24.34 -23.22 27.09
C GLN A 423 -25.67 -22.63 27.59
N ARG A 424 -25.82 -22.40 28.88
CA ARG A 424 -27.00 -21.77 29.45
C ARG A 424 -27.14 -20.31 29.03
N ASN A 425 -26.01 -19.57 28.94
CA ASN A 425 -26.00 -18.16 28.62
C ASN A 425 -25.48 -17.89 27.19
N LYS A 426 -25.92 -18.68 26.19
CA LYS A 426 -25.42 -18.64 24.80
C LYS A 426 -25.33 -17.24 24.18
N LYS A 427 -26.33 -16.38 24.40
CA LYS A 427 -26.33 -15.00 23.81
C LYS A 427 -25.16 -14.18 24.36
N ARG A 428 -24.89 -14.17 25.65
CA ARG A 428 -23.79 -13.43 26.28
C ARG A 428 -22.44 -14.01 25.89
N THR A 429 -22.34 -15.34 25.91
CA THR A 429 -21.17 -16.08 25.48
C THR A 429 -20.79 -15.74 24.05
N ASN A 430 -21.76 -15.76 23.11
CA ASN A 430 -21.51 -15.42 21.71
C ASN A 430 -21.04 -13.97 21.53
N LEU A 431 -21.58 -13.02 22.32
CA LEU A 431 -21.14 -11.63 22.31
C LEU A 431 -19.71 -11.47 22.82
N ALA A 432 -19.34 -12.14 23.90
CA ALA A 432 -17.97 -12.13 24.41
C ALA A 432 -16.99 -12.74 23.40
N ILE A 433 -17.34 -13.89 22.81
CA ILE A 433 -16.54 -14.55 21.79
C ILE A 433 -16.39 -13.65 20.55
N ALA A 434 -17.50 -13.03 20.07
CA ALA A 434 -17.44 -12.12 18.92
C ALA A 434 -16.50 -10.92 19.16
N SER A 435 -16.51 -10.35 20.37
CA SER A 435 -15.58 -9.29 20.75
C SER A 435 -14.13 -9.77 20.73
N MET A 436 -13.86 -11.00 21.21
CA MET A 436 -12.53 -11.61 21.16
C MET A 436 -12.07 -11.84 19.71
N VAL A 437 -12.97 -12.33 18.84
CA VAL A 437 -12.66 -12.52 17.42
C VAL A 437 -12.21 -11.21 16.77
N ILE A 438 -12.93 -10.11 17.03
CA ILE A 438 -12.56 -8.79 16.50
C ILE A 438 -11.18 -8.36 17.00
N ILE A 439 -10.91 -8.51 18.31
CA ILE A 439 -9.63 -8.14 18.91
C ILE A 439 -8.48 -8.91 18.25
N PHE A 440 -8.57 -10.24 18.23
CA PHE A 440 -7.52 -11.09 17.68
C PHE A 440 -7.33 -10.89 16.17
N PHE A 441 -8.42 -10.74 15.43
CA PHE A 441 -8.38 -10.45 14.00
C PHE A 441 -7.65 -9.13 13.70
N LEU A 442 -8.04 -8.03 14.37
CA LEU A 442 -7.43 -6.72 14.16
C LEU A 442 -5.95 -6.69 14.55
N MET A 443 -5.61 -7.25 15.69
CA MET A 443 -4.22 -7.30 16.15
C MET A 443 -3.35 -8.16 15.22
N SER A 444 -3.85 -9.29 14.75
CA SER A 444 -3.15 -10.15 13.79
C SER A 444 -2.97 -9.46 12.44
N THR A 445 -3.99 -8.73 11.98
CA THR A 445 -3.93 -7.96 10.72
C THR A 445 -2.92 -6.82 10.84
N LEU A 446 -2.92 -6.08 11.97
CA LEU A 446 -1.95 -5.03 12.23
C LEU A 446 -0.52 -5.58 12.24
N TYR A 447 -0.30 -6.70 12.91
CA TYR A 447 1.01 -7.35 12.93
C TYR A 447 1.44 -7.81 11.54
N THR A 448 0.54 -8.41 10.75
CA THR A 448 0.83 -8.81 9.36
C THR A 448 1.22 -7.60 8.51
N LYS A 449 0.55 -6.46 8.67
CA LYS A 449 0.90 -5.22 7.98
C LYS A 449 2.25 -4.66 8.44
N SER A 450 2.51 -4.66 9.73
CA SER A 450 3.80 -4.22 10.28
C SER A 450 4.98 -5.08 9.79
N THR A 451 4.77 -6.40 9.65
CA THR A 451 5.80 -7.29 9.09
C THR A 451 5.90 -7.19 7.57
N SER A 452 4.85 -6.78 6.86
CA SER A 452 4.91 -6.51 5.42
C SER A 452 5.72 -5.25 5.10
N ASN A 453 5.83 -4.30 6.04
CA ASN A 453 6.72 -3.14 5.91
C ASN A 453 8.20 -3.56 5.97
N PHE A 454 8.52 -4.62 6.72
CA PHE A 454 9.83 -5.27 6.69
C PHE A 454 10.19 -5.87 5.30
N LEU A 455 9.22 -6.00 4.40
CA LEU A 455 9.41 -6.40 3.02
C LEU A 455 9.90 -5.26 2.13
N GLY A 456 9.61 -4.01 2.48
CA GLY A 456 10.24 -2.84 1.85
C GLY A 456 11.77 -2.89 2.04
N ASP A 457 12.23 -3.29 3.24
CA ASP A 457 13.65 -3.53 3.51
C ASP A 457 14.20 -4.72 2.71
N ASN A 458 13.47 -5.83 2.62
CA ASN A 458 13.85 -6.96 1.78
C ASN A 458 13.84 -6.58 0.29
N GLY A 459 12.87 -5.81 -0.19
CA GLY A 459 12.84 -5.28 -1.55
C GLY A 459 14.05 -4.41 -1.85
N LEU A 460 14.41 -3.52 -0.91
CA LEU A 460 15.61 -2.70 -1.03
C LEU A 460 16.88 -3.56 -1.02
N ARG A 461 16.96 -4.61 -0.18
CA ARG A 461 18.07 -5.58 -0.17
C ARG A 461 18.13 -6.41 -1.46
N HIS A 462 17.02 -6.60 -2.14
CA HIS A 462 17.03 -7.19 -3.49
C HIS A 462 17.71 -6.26 -4.50
N TRP A 463 17.47 -4.95 -4.37
CA TRP A 463 18.08 -3.94 -5.24
C TRP A 463 19.50 -3.58 -4.80
N ILE A 464 19.76 -3.40 -3.49
CA ILE A 464 21.07 -3.11 -2.90
C ILE A 464 21.43 -4.25 -1.95
N PRO A 465 22.00 -5.37 -2.45
CA PRO A 465 22.38 -6.52 -1.62
C PRO A 465 23.45 -6.20 -0.59
N GLY A 466 24.39 -5.30 -0.93
CA GLY A 466 25.48 -4.83 -0.09
C GLY A 466 25.13 -3.63 0.79
N ASP A 467 26.12 -3.04 1.41
CA ASP A 467 26.02 -1.78 2.15
C ASP A 467 26.07 -0.57 1.21
N TYR A 468 26.70 -0.74 0.07
CA TYR A 468 26.77 0.23 -1.02
C TYR A 468 26.54 -0.44 -2.35
N LEU A 469 25.87 0.29 -3.24
CA LEU A 469 25.75 0.01 -4.65
C LEU A 469 26.46 1.11 -5.42
N LEU A 470 27.47 0.74 -6.19
CA LEU A 470 28.09 1.61 -7.18
C LEU A 470 27.61 1.17 -8.55
N HIS A 471 26.87 2.03 -9.23
CA HIS A 471 26.21 1.70 -10.50
C HIS A 471 26.51 2.75 -11.57
N ASN A 472 26.83 2.31 -12.78
CA ASN A 472 26.91 3.18 -13.95
C ASN A 472 25.53 3.35 -14.57
N ILE A 473 25.08 4.60 -14.74
CA ILE A 473 23.70 4.90 -15.22
C ILE A 473 23.66 5.21 -16.71
N ASP A 474 24.68 4.93 -17.45
CA ASP A 474 24.68 5.27 -18.88
C ASP A 474 23.84 4.28 -19.71
N TYR A 475 22.60 4.64 -20.00
CA TYR A 475 21.66 3.86 -20.80
C TYR A 475 22.08 3.72 -22.29
N LYS A 476 22.88 4.64 -22.82
CA LYS A 476 23.34 4.61 -24.23
C LYS A 476 24.50 3.65 -24.44
N SER A 477 25.27 3.36 -23.41
CA SER A 477 26.47 2.56 -23.50
C SER A 477 26.31 1.09 -23.10
N ALA A 478 25.09 0.60 -22.93
CA ALA A 478 24.85 -0.83 -22.70
C ALA A 478 25.51 -1.76 -23.77
N GLY A 479 26.19 -1.21 -24.74
CA GLY A 479 26.98 -1.86 -25.75
C GLY A 479 28.40 -1.31 -25.96
N ASP A 480 28.76 -0.19 -25.34
CA ASP A 480 30.07 0.44 -25.60
C ASP A 480 31.04 0.19 -24.45
N ASN A 481 32.15 -0.53 -24.75
CA ASN A 481 33.22 -0.85 -23.79
C ASN A 481 33.88 0.40 -23.13
N LYS A 482 33.62 1.59 -23.63
CA LYS A 482 34.24 2.85 -23.18
C LYS A 482 33.69 3.41 -21.88
N MET A 483 32.53 2.96 -21.45
CA MET A 483 31.80 3.56 -20.31
C MET A 483 31.59 2.62 -19.11
N SER A 484 32.11 1.43 -19.12
CA SER A 484 32.02 0.45 -18.04
C SER A 484 33.27 0.45 -17.15
N TYR A 485 33.14 0.03 -15.91
CA TYR A 485 34.26 -0.12 -14.98
C TYR A 485 35.14 -1.31 -15.40
N ASP A 486 36.42 -1.14 -15.26
CA ASP A 486 37.41 -2.18 -15.58
C ASP A 486 37.84 -2.99 -14.35
N LYS A 487 38.72 -3.95 -14.58
CA LYS A 487 39.30 -4.74 -13.50
C LYS A 487 40.19 -3.93 -12.54
N VAL A 488 40.74 -2.81 -13.00
CA VAL A 488 41.54 -1.91 -12.16
C VAL A 488 40.64 -1.23 -11.13
N THR A 489 39.47 -0.73 -11.57
CA THR A 489 38.44 -0.17 -10.69
C THR A 489 37.96 -1.19 -9.66
N LEU A 490 37.69 -2.43 -10.10
CA LEU A 490 37.31 -3.52 -9.17
C LEU A 490 38.38 -3.73 -8.09
N GLN A 491 39.66 -3.75 -8.47
CA GLN A 491 40.74 -3.94 -7.52
C GLN A 491 40.91 -2.73 -6.58
N ALA A 492 40.75 -1.52 -7.10
CA ALA A 492 40.75 -0.31 -6.28
C ALA A 492 39.67 -0.36 -5.19
N ILE A 493 38.45 -0.76 -5.54
CA ILE A 493 37.34 -0.89 -4.57
C ILE A 493 37.64 -1.99 -3.54
N LYS A 494 38.17 -3.13 -3.96
CA LYS A 494 38.56 -4.23 -3.04
C LYS A 494 39.64 -3.84 -2.04
N ASN A 495 40.51 -2.88 -2.40
CA ASN A 495 41.62 -2.41 -1.56
C ASN A 495 41.20 -1.29 -0.58
N ILE A 496 39.95 -0.78 -0.61
CA ILE A 496 39.48 0.21 0.35
C ILE A 496 39.40 -0.44 1.74
N ASP A 497 40.07 0.19 2.72
CA ASP A 497 40.06 -0.30 4.09
C ASP A 497 38.60 -0.37 4.64
N GLY A 498 38.26 -1.51 5.20
CA GLY A 498 36.89 -1.79 5.69
C GLY A 498 35.95 -2.43 4.68
N VAL A 499 36.30 -2.53 3.41
CA VAL A 499 35.54 -3.32 2.42
C VAL A 499 35.86 -4.81 2.60
N THR A 500 34.83 -5.62 2.79
CA THR A 500 34.99 -7.07 3.05
C THR A 500 34.70 -7.93 1.81
N LYS A 501 33.79 -7.47 0.95
CA LYS A 501 33.37 -8.18 -0.25
C LYS A 501 32.91 -7.20 -1.31
N VAL A 502 33.24 -7.49 -2.55
CA VAL A 502 32.74 -6.78 -3.73
C VAL A 502 32.23 -7.80 -4.73
N ASN A 503 30.99 -7.63 -5.17
CA ASN A 503 30.40 -8.45 -6.23
C ASN A 503 30.24 -7.59 -7.49
N PRO A 504 31.10 -7.77 -8.49
CA PRO A 504 30.94 -7.12 -9.77
C PRO A 504 29.88 -7.83 -10.61
N SER A 505 29.06 -7.06 -11.27
CA SER A 505 28.06 -7.57 -12.21
C SER A 505 27.93 -6.67 -13.44
N ARG A 506 27.31 -7.23 -14.46
CA ARG A 506 26.90 -6.51 -15.66
C ARG A 506 25.55 -7.00 -16.11
N ALA A 507 24.81 -6.19 -16.81
CA ALA A 507 23.58 -6.58 -17.46
C ALA A 507 23.70 -6.37 -18.98
N LYS A 508 22.94 -7.15 -19.71
CA LYS A 508 22.76 -7.00 -21.13
C LYS A 508 21.33 -7.38 -21.49
N ILE A 509 20.75 -6.59 -22.36
CA ILE A 509 19.46 -6.95 -22.97
C ILE A 509 19.75 -7.92 -24.09
N LEU A 510 19.13 -9.10 -24.01
CA LEU A 510 19.21 -10.14 -25.02
C LEU A 510 17.80 -10.43 -25.52
N ASP A 511 17.68 -10.61 -26.82
CA ASP A 511 16.44 -11.07 -27.42
C ASP A 511 16.35 -12.60 -27.32
N VAL A 512 15.27 -13.10 -26.73
CA VAL A 512 15.04 -14.54 -26.53
C VAL A 512 13.91 -15.01 -27.44
N ASP A 513 14.20 -16.02 -28.26
CA ASP A 513 13.20 -16.65 -29.14
C ASP A 513 12.31 -17.60 -28.32
N ILE A 514 11.00 -17.32 -28.30
CA ILE A 514 9.99 -18.08 -27.55
C ILE A 514 8.98 -18.66 -28.52
N ALA A 515 8.77 -19.98 -28.48
CA ALA A 515 7.74 -20.62 -29.29
C ALA A 515 6.35 -20.12 -28.91
N ILE A 516 5.59 -19.64 -29.89
CA ILE A 516 4.24 -19.04 -29.68
C ILE A 516 3.31 -20.00 -28.95
N GLU A 517 3.46 -21.32 -29.15
CA GLU A 517 2.67 -22.34 -28.48
C GLU A 517 2.86 -22.38 -26.96
N LYS A 518 4.01 -21.89 -26.46
CA LYS A 518 4.35 -21.85 -25.03
C LYS A 518 3.74 -20.66 -24.31
N ILE A 519 3.21 -19.69 -25.01
CA ILE A 519 2.72 -18.44 -24.42
C ILE A 519 1.31 -18.59 -23.84
N ASP A 520 1.13 -18.17 -22.59
CA ASP A 520 -0.19 -18.23 -21.94
C ASP A 520 -1.07 -17.05 -22.33
N LYS A 521 -1.90 -17.23 -23.36
CA LYS A 521 -2.88 -16.25 -23.84
C LYS A 521 -3.87 -15.75 -22.77
N LYS A 522 -3.96 -16.40 -21.61
CA LYS A 522 -4.83 -15.99 -20.49
C LYS A 522 -4.12 -15.09 -19.48
N SER A 523 -2.81 -14.96 -19.53
CA SER A 523 -2.05 -14.09 -18.63
C SER A 523 -2.41 -12.62 -18.84
N SER A 524 -2.24 -11.81 -17.80
CA SER A 524 -2.45 -10.35 -17.91
C SER A 524 -1.48 -9.69 -18.89
N TYR A 525 -0.26 -10.20 -18.95
CA TYR A 525 0.78 -9.76 -19.89
C TYR A 525 0.31 -9.91 -21.35
N TRP A 526 -0.13 -11.08 -21.75
CA TRP A 526 -0.61 -11.33 -23.13
C TRP A 526 -1.80 -10.49 -23.54
N LYS A 527 -2.71 -10.22 -22.60
CA LYS A 527 -3.85 -9.33 -22.86
C LYS A 527 -3.44 -7.89 -23.12
N GLN A 528 -2.34 -7.45 -22.51
CA GLN A 528 -1.78 -6.11 -22.73
C GLN A 528 -0.96 -6.06 -24.03
N GLU A 529 -0.23 -7.12 -24.33
CA GLU A 529 0.66 -7.20 -25.51
C GLU A 529 -0.03 -7.68 -26.79
N GLN A 530 -1.28 -8.10 -26.75
CA GLN A 530 -1.99 -8.65 -27.90
C GLN A 530 -1.99 -7.71 -29.11
N ASN A 531 -2.12 -6.41 -28.87
CA ASN A 531 -2.10 -5.41 -29.95
C ASN A 531 -0.68 -5.22 -30.53
N ASN A 532 0.36 -5.30 -29.68
CA ASN A 532 1.75 -5.21 -30.13
C ASN A 532 2.18 -6.43 -30.96
N ILE A 533 1.63 -7.60 -30.65
CA ILE A 533 1.88 -8.84 -31.39
C ILE A 533 1.25 -8.80 -32.76
N GLU A 534 0.02 -8.27 -32.88
CA GLU A 534 -0.63 -8.05 -34.17
C GLU A 534 0.14 -7.01 -35.01
N ALA A 535 0.69 -5.97 -34.40
CA ALA A 535 1.53 -4.97 -35.06
C ALA A 535 2.92 -5.53 -35.45
N GLN A 536 3.46 -6.48 -34.68
CA GLN A 536 4.74 -7.15 -34.94
C GLN A 536 4.59 -8.42 -35.80
N ALA A 537 3.40 -8.75 -36.25
CA ALA A 537 3.14 -9.97 -37.02
C ALA A 537 4.03 -10.10 -38.27
N ASP A 538 4.49 -8.97 -38.81
CA ASP A 538 5.42 -8.93 -39.95
C ASP A 538 6.89 -9.22 -39.56
N SER A 539 7.24 -9.14 -38.27
CA SER A 539 8.58 -9.40 -37.76
C SER A 539 8.78 -10.79 -37.16
N ILE A 540 7.77 -11.67 -37.25
CA ILE A 540 7.85 -13.02 -36.72
C ILE A 540 8.72 -13.88 -37.65
N GLU A 541 9.96 -14.09 -37.27
CA GLU A 541 10.85 -15.01 -38.00
C GLU A 541 10.46 -16.46 -37.80
N PHE A 542 10.28 -17.19 -38.88
CA PHE A 542 10.19 -18.66 -38.89
C PHE A 542 11.61 -19.23 -38.78
N ARG A 543 11.92 -19.86 -37.64
CA ARG A 543 13.18 -20.66 -37.51
C ARG A 543 12.83 -22.12 -37.32
N GLU A 544 13.44 -22.96 -38.06
CA GLU A 544 13.22 -24.44 -38.03
C GLU A 544 11.74 -24.85 -38.19
N GLY A 545 10.96 -24.08 -38.98
CA GLY A 545 9.54 -24.37 -39.22
C GLY A 545 8.60 -24.03 -38.09
N LYS A 546 9.08 -23.39 -37.02
CA LYS A 546 8.27 -22.98 -35.89
C LYS A 546 8.13 -21.44 -35.86
N LYS A 547 6.94 -21.01 -35.54
CA LYS A 547 6.64 -19.59 -35.28
C LYS A 547 7.16 -19.21 -33.92
N VAL A 548 8.09 -18.24 -33.85
CA VAL A 548 8.68 -17.77 -32.60
C VAL A 548 8.31 -16.30 -32.39
N TYR A 549 8.16 -15.93 -31.13
CA TYR A 549 8.04 -14.57 -30.66
C TYR A 549 9.37 -14.16 -30.02
N ARG A 550 9.90 -13.00 -30.39
CA ARG A 550 11.16 -12.49 -29.83
C ARG A 550 10.86 -11.52 -28.70
N GLU A 551 11.33 -11.87 -27.50
CA GLU A 551 11.10 -11.11 -26.28
C GLU A 551 12.42 -10.66 -25.67
N GLN A 552 12.41 -9.44 -25.10
CA GLN A 552 13.59 -8.86 -24.46
C GLN A 552 13.73 -9.32 -23.00
N PHE A 553 14.91 -9.90 -22.71
CA PHE A 553 15.31 -10.28 -21.37
C PHE A 553 16.46 -9.40 -20.90
N GLU A 554 16.35 -8.83 -19.70
CA GLU A 554 17.51 -8.32 -19.01
C GLU A 554 18.29 -9.48 -18.39
N VAL A 555 19.46 -9.76 -18.91
CA VAL A 555 20.32 -10.86 -18.43
C VAL A 555 21.46 -10.29 -17.62
N MET A 556 21.54 -10.68 -16.34
CA MET A 556 22.60 -10.28 -15.42
C MET A 556 23.72 -11.31 -15.37
N GLY A 557 24.95 -10.87 -15.63
CA GLY A 557 26.16 -11.69 -15.44
C GLY A 557 26.72 -11.47 -14.03
N ILE A 558 26.87 -12.55 -13.25
CA ILE A 558 27.37 -12.51 -11.87
C ILE A 558 28.67 -13.33 -11.74
N GLU A 559 29.61 -12.87 -10.88
CA GLU A 559 30.82 -13.62 -10.50
C GLU A 559 30.55 -14.50 -9.27
N ASP A 560 29.90 -13.96 -8.24
CA ASP A 560 29.61 -14.68 -7.00
C ASP A 560 28.28 -15.41 -7.08
N HIS A 561 28.33 -16.68 -7.38
CA HIS A 561 27.15 -17.55 -7.49
C HIS A 561 26.40 -17.75 -6.16
N LYS A 562 27.02 -17.45 -5.02
CA LYS A 562 26.39 -17.56 -3.69
C LYS A 562 25.24 -16.58 -3.53
N ILE A 563 25.17 -15.55 -4.38
CA ILE A 563 24.02 -14.63 -4.41
C ILE A 563 22.72 -15.36 -4.77
N LEU A 564 22.81 -16.43 -5.54
CA LEU A 564 21.67 -17.27 -5.92
C LEU A 564 21.34 -18.35 -4.87
N ASP A 565 22.24 -18.63 -3.90
CA ASP A 565 21.95 -19.54 -2.80
C ASP A 565 20.72 -19.04 -2.06
N ASN A 566 19.77 -19.87 -1.75
CA ASN A 566 18.46 -19.56 -1.18
C ASN A 566 17.45 -18.81 -2.08
N ARG A 567 17.79 -18.50 -3.33
CA ARG A 567 16.86 -17.88 -4.30
C ARG A 567 16.35 -18.87 -5.35
N ILE A 568 16.97 -20.02 -5.47
CA ILE A 568 16.55 -21.05 -6.43
C ILE A 568 15.32 -21.74 -5.89
N ILE A 569 14.20 -21.57 -6.61
CA ILE A 569 12.90 -22.18 -6.29
C ILE A 569 12.82 -23.60 -6.87
N ASP A 570 13.34 -23.76 -8.08
CA ASP A 570 13.34 -25.05 -8.81
C ASP A 570 14.61 -25.18 -9.61
N GLY A 571 15.07 -26.41 -9.81
CA GLY A 571 16.24 -26.75 -10.63
C GLY A 571 17.53 -27.03 -9.85
N LYS A 572 18.69 -26.76 -10.47
CA LYS A 572 20.00 -27.09 -9.92
C LYS A 572 20.44 -26.05 -8.90
N SER A 573 20.59 -26.49 -7.64
CA SER A 573 21.17 -25.68 -6.57
C SER A 573 22.73 -25.70 -6.54
N ASN A 574 23.36 -26.63 -7.24
CA ASN A 574 24.81 -26.68 -7.31
C ASN A 574 25.34 -25.81 -8.46
N LEU A 575 25.78 -24.62 -8.12
CA LEU A 575 26.24 -23.59 -9.05
C LEU A 575 27.68 -23.76 -9.54
N LYS A 576 28.39 -24.81 -9.08
CA LYS A 576 29.82 -25.06 -9.45
C LYS A 576 30.04 -25.22 -10.97
N ASP A 577 29.04 -25.66 -11.71
CA ASP A 577 29.11 -25.87 -13.15
C ASP A 577 28.59 -24.73 -14.01
N ILE A 578 28.10 -23.62 -13.38
CA ILE A 578 27.51 -22.50 -14.11
C ILE A 578 28.49 -21.83 -15.10
N ASP A 579 29.79 -21.91 -14.80
CA ASP A 579 30.84 -21.36 -15.66
C ASP A 579 31.22 -22.30 -16.83
N LYS A 580 30.95 -23.61 -16.66
CA LYS A 580 31.39 -24.62 -17.61
C LYS A 580 30.37 -24.88 -18.71
N LYS A 581 29.08 -24.70 -18.43
CA LYS A 581 27.98 -24.97 -19.35
C LYS A 581 27.20 -23.70 -19.65
N PRO A 582 26.50 -23.62 -20.80
CA PRO A 582 25.71 -22.46 -21.16
C PRO A 582 24.39 -22.40 -20.35
N TYR A 583 24.51 -22.30 -19.03
CA TYR A 583 23.40 -22.28 -18.12
C TYR A 583 22.87 -20.87 -17.94
N ILE A 584 21.53 -20.74 -17.84
CA ILE A 584 20.81 -19.52 -17.49
C ILE A 584 19.78 -19.84 -16.41
N TYR A 585 19.61 -18.95 -15.47
CA TYR A 585 18.57 -18.98 -14.47
C TYR A 585 17.58 -17.90 -14.79
N ILE A 586 16.28 -18.22 -14.87
CA ILE A 586 15.22 -17.27 -15.18
C ILE A 586 14.40 -16.96 -13.91
N ASP A 587 13.81 -15.79 -13.85
CA ASP A 587 12.93 -15.47 -12.74
C ASP A 587 11.60 -16.23 -12.83
N LYS A 588 10.91 -16.31 -11.70
CA LYS A 588 9.62 -16.99 -11.58
C LYS A 588 8.56 -16.40 -12.51
N TYR A 589 8.53 -15.07 -12.63
CA TYR A 589 7.57 -14.40 -13.48
C TYR A 589 7.75 -14.74 -14.95
N SER A 590 9.01 -14.72 -15.42
CA SER A 590 9.38 -15.16 -16.79
C SER A 590 8.98 -16.62 -17.03
N SER A 591 9.29 -17.51 -16.09
CA SER A 591 8.94 -18.95 -16.18
C SER A 591 7.43 -19.18 -16.28
N GLU A 592 6.65 -18.56 -15.41
CA GLU A 592 5.19 -18.73 -15.36
C GLU A 592 4.49 -18.10 -16.57
N THR A 593 4.93 -16.92 -17.00
CA THR A 593 4.32 -16.17 -18.11
C THR A 593 4.62 -16.79 -19.46
N LEU A 594 5.87 -17.22 -19.66
CA LEU A 594 6.34 -17.75 -20.93
C LEU A 594 6.36 -19.29 -20.99
N LYS A 595 5.91 -19.96 -19.90
CA LYS A 595 5.88 -21.41 -19.73
C LYS A 595 7.22 -22.09 -20.01
N ILE A 596 8.32 -21.42 -19.63
CA ILE A 596 9.67 -21.94 -19.71
C ILE A 596 9.95 -22.74 -18.43
N LYS A 597 10.48 -23.95 -18.58
CA LYS A 597 10.75 -24.88 -17.47
C LYS A 597 12.23 -25.16 -17.34
N VAL A 598 12.64 -25.69 -16.19
CA VAL A 598 13.98 -26.21 -15.96
C VAL A 598 14.30 -27.32 -16.97
N GLY A 599 15.45 -27.20 -17.62
CA GLY A 599 15.91 -28.12 -18.68
C GLY A 599 15.57 -27.68 -20.11
N ASP A 600 14.69 -26.67 -20.28
CA ASP A 600 14.38 -26.12 -21.60
C ASP A 600 15.62 -25.46 -22.20
N ARG A 601 15.72 -25.51 -23.53
CA ARG A 601 16.70 -24.77 -24.32
C ARG A 601 16.04 -23.52 -24.85
N ILE A 602 16.66 -22.37 -24.65
CA ILE A 602 16.24 -21.08 -25.18
C ILE A 602 17.35 -20.53 -26.05
N LYS A 603 16.97 -19.91 -27.16
CA LYS A 603 17.90 -19.25 -28.05
C LYS A 603 17.96 -17.77 -27.71
N ALA A 604 19.09 -17.30 -27.21
CA ALA A 604 19.37 -15.92 -26.93
C ALA A 604 20.12 -15.29 -28.09
N ASN A 605 19.68 -14.09 -28.48
CA ASN A 605 20.23 -13.34 -29.60
C ASN A 605 20.75 -11.99 -29.09
N LEU A 606 21.90 -11.60 -29.60
CA LEU A 606 22.49 -10.29 -29.35
C LEU A 606 22.71 -9.59 -30.69
N ASP A 607 22.01 -8.51 -30.93
CA ASP A 607 22.22 -7.66 -32.07
C ASP A 607 23.43 -6.76 -31.83
N VAL A 608 24.43 -6.89 -32.67
CA VAL A 608 25.66 -6.10 -32.63
C VAL A 608 25.56 -4.96 -33.66
N SER A 609 25.69 -3.74 -33.17
CA SER A 609 25.74 -2.54 -34.03
C SER A 609 27.13 -1.96 -34.09
N ASP A 610 27.44 -1.19 -35.17
CA ASP A 610 28.65 -0.43 -35.24
C ASP A 610 28.68 0.70 -34.22
N SER A 611 29.74 0.73 -33.38
CA SER A 611 29.85 1.73 -32.29
C SER A 611 29.94 3.18 -32.75
N LYS A 612 30.25 3.41 -34.04
CA LYS A 612 30.41 4.77 -34.62
C LYS A 612 29.18 5.23 -35.36
N THR A 613 28.56 4.34 -36.13
CA THR A 613 27.42 4.69 -37.00
C THR A 613 26.07 4.28 -36.40
N GLY A 614 26.07 3.36 -35.47
CA GLY A 614 24.83 2.78 -34.95
C GLY A 614 24.19 1.71 -35.86
N ASP A 615 24.80 1.47 -37.05
CA ASP A 615 24.26 0.53 -38.03
C ASP A 615 24.35 -0.92 -37.54
N TYR A 616 23.32 -1.69 -37.79
CA TYR A 616 23.30 -3.15 -37.51
C TYR A 616 24.42 -3.85 -38.28
N LYS A 617 25.23 -4.70 -37.60
CA LYS A 617 26.29 -5.50 -38.19
C LYS A 617 25.87 -6.97 -38.33
N GLU A 618 25.53 -7.60 -37.21
CA GLU A 618 25.22 -9.03 -37.15
C GLU A 618 24.42 -9.38 -35.89
N THR A 619 23.74 -10.51 -35.92
CA THR A 619 23.11 -11.11 -34.71
C THR A 619 23.94 -12.31 -34.26
N ILE A 620 24.51 -12.23 -33.07
CA ILE A 620 25.18 -13.35 -32.41
C ILE A 620 24.11 -14.15 -31.65
N SER A 621 23.94 -15.43 -32.00
CA SER A 621 22.98 -16.31 -31.36
C SER A 621 23.63 -17.39 -30.51
N LYS A 622 23.06 -17.76 -29.38
CA LYS A 622 23.53 -18.80 -28.48
C LYS A 622 22.38 -19.60 -27.86
N ASP A 623 22.50 -20.91 -27.88
CA ASP A 623 21.58 -21.79 -27.16
C ASP A 623 22.00 -21.86 -25.70
N LEU A 624 21.05 -21.54 -24.82
CA LEU A 624 21.18 -21.53 -23.35
C LEU A 624 20.26 -22.61 -22.76
N ILE A 625 20.69 -23.25 -21.70
CA ILE A 625 19.93 -24.26 -20.97
C ILE A 625 19.41 -23.64 -19.69
N VAL A 626 18.10 -23.67 -19.47
CA VAL A 626 17.49 -23.20 -18.23
C VAL A 626 17.87 -24.15 -17.10
N ALA A 627 18.83 -23.75 -16.27
CA ALA A 627 19.35 -24.57 -15.17
C ALA A 627 18.49 -24.50 -13.92
N GLY A 628 17.74 -23.42 -13.73
CA GLY A 628 16.84 -23.25 -12.59
C GLY A 628 15.96 -22.01 -12.72
N ILE A 629 14.99 -21.95 -11.82
CA ILE A 629 14.08 -20.83 -11.63
C ILE A 629 14.41 -20.18 -10.30
N ILE A 630 14.52 -18.86 -10.29
CA ILE A 630 14.83 -18.06 -9.11
C ILE A 630 13.65 -17.17 -8.75
N ASP A 631 13.52 -16.83 -7.46
CA ASP A 631 12.43 -16.01 -6.95
C ASP A 631 12.51 -14.57 -7.44
N TYR A 632 13.73 -14.04 -7.58
CA TYR A 632 13.95 -12.65 -7.95
C TYR A 632 15.37 -12.44 -8.54
N ILE A 633 15.46 -11.52 -9.50
CA ILE A 633 16.74 -11.05 -10.07
C ILE A 633 16.97 -9.61 -9.61
N PRO A 634 18.13 -9.28 -9.03
CA PRO A 634 18.48 -7.89 -8.79
C PRO A 634 18.63 -7.17 -10.15
N LEU A 635 17.65 -6.37 -10.51
CA LEU A 635 17.69 -5.58 -11.75
C LEU A 635 18.85 -4.59 -11.71
N THR A 636 19.56 -4.48 -12.82
CA THR A 636 20.72 -3.59 -12.91
C THR A 636 20.38 -2.26 -13.55
N SER A 637 19.42 -2.24 -14.47
CA SER A 637 19.02 -1.03 -15.17
C SER A 637 17.76 -0.44 -14.54
N GLN A 638 17.84 0.77 -14.05
CA GLN A 638 16.65 1.53 -13.70
C GLN A 638 15.95 1.93 -15.01
N GLY A 639 14.86 1.23 -15.33
CA GLY A 639 13.95 1.67 -16.37
C GLY A 639 14.27 1.20 -17.79
N ALA A 640 15.07 0.15 -17.99
CA ALA A 640 15.27 -0.44 -19.32
C ALA A 640 14.02 -1.09 -19.93
N GLY A 641 12.91 -1.12 -19.20
CA GLY A 641 11.60 -1.56 -19.73
C GLY A 641 11.49 -3.06 -19.99
N CYS A 642 12.50 -3.85 -19.67
CA CYS A 642 12.39 -5.30 -19.83
C CYS A 642 11.50 -5.90 -18.74
N THR A 643 10.47 -6.62 -19.17
CA THR A 643 9.51 -7.30 -18.29
C THR A 643 10.10 -8.61 -17.74
N PHE A 644 11.04 -9.20 -18.49
CA PHE A 644 11.61 -10.51 -18.19
C PHE A 644 13.07 -10.42 -17.80
N GLY A 645 13.49 -11.29 -16.88
CA GLY A 645 14.84 -11.27 -16.35
C GLY A 645 15.47 -12.64 -16.26
N ALA A 646 16.81 -12.66 -16.36
CA ALA A 646 17.61 -13.86 -16.23
C ALA A 646 18.98 -13.58 -15.61
N VAL A 647 19.62 -14.62 -15.10
CA VAL A 647 20.98 -14.56 -14.55
C VAL A 647 21.84 -15.64 -15.21
N MET A 648 23.07 -15.29 -15.56
CA MET A 648 24.10 -16.22 -16.01
C MET A 648 25.44 -15.91 -15.35
N SER A 649 26.41 -16.78 -15.56
CA SER A 649 27.79 -16.51 -15.16
C SER A 649 28.37 -15.34 -15.98
N VAL A 650 29.10 -14.42 -15.33
CA VAL A 650 29.82 -13.35 -16.02
C VAL A 650 30.79 -13.88 -17.05
N ASN A 651 31.42 -15.03 -16.81
CA ASN A 651 32.35 -15.66 -17.77
C ASN A 651 31.60 -16.14 -19.02
N GLN A 652 30.39 -16.72 -18.87
CA GLN A 652 29.58 -17.13 -20.02
C GLN A 652 29.06 -15.90 -20.78
N MET A 653 28.68 -14.85 -20.08
CA MET A 653 28.28 -13.58 -20.69
C MET A 653 29.43 -12.95 -21.47
N ASN A 654 30.66 -12.93 -20.92
CA ASN A 654 31.83 -12.42 -21.59
C ASN A 654 32.11 -13.17 -22.90
N LYS A 655 32.03 -14.53 -22.87
CA LYS A 655 32.21 -15.35 -24.07
C LYS A 655 31.12 -15.09 -25.13
N PHE A 656 29.91 -14.71 -24.70
CA PHE A 656 28.77 -14.44 -25.57
C PHE A 656 28.83 -13.04 -26.16
N THR A 657 29.08 -12.04 -25.32
CA THR A 657 29.01 -10.62 -25.70
C THR A 657 30.33 -10.00 -26.09
N GLY A 658 31.49 -10.65 -25.80
CA GLY A 658 32.82 -10.08 -25.98
C GLY A 658 33.20 -8.99 -24.99
N ILE A 659 32.31 -8.60 -24.06
CA ILE A 659 32.48 -7.49 -23.12
C ILE A 659 33.14 -7.99 -21.83
N SER A 660 34.23 -7.33 -21.38
CA SER A 660 34.98 -7.71 -20.18
C SER A 660 34.90 -6.71 -19.03
N THR A 661 34.11 -5.64 -19.16
CA THR A 661 33.92 -4.57 -18.20
C THR A 661 32.68 -4.81 -17.30
N TYR A 662 32.55 -4.06 -16.20
CA TYR A 662 31.46 -4.16 -15.24
C TYR A 662 30.61 -2.90 -15.23
N GLU A 663 29.35 -3.02 -14.94
CA GLU A 663 28.40 -1.88 -14.84
C GLU A 663 28.01 -1.60 -13.39
N ARG A 664 28.16 -2.62 -12.51
CA ARG A 664 27.65 -2.55 -11.15
C ARG A 664 28.61 -3.25 -10.20
N PHE A 665 28.78 -2.64 -9.02
CA PHE A 665 29.43 -3.25 -7.88
C PHE A 665 28.51 -3.22 -6.66
N ASP A 666 28.17 -4.39 -6.12
CA ASP A 666 27.58 -4.53 -4.81
C ASP A 666 28.71 -4.66 -3.80
N ILE A 667 28.76 -3.79 -2.79
CA ILE A 667 29.91 -3.65 -1.88
C ILE A 667 29.43 -3.90 -0.44
N TRP A 668 30.09 -4.82 0.27
CA TRP A 668 29.86 -5.09 1.68
C TRP A 668 31.03 -4.59 2.50
N THR A 669 30.74 -4.10 3.69
CA THR A 669 31.72 -3.52 4.60
C THR A 669 31.79 -4.28 5.92
N GLY A 670 32.86 -4.11 6.67
CA GLY A 670 32.99 -4.68 8.00
C GLY A 670 32.09 -3.99 9.01
N LYS A 671 31.63 -4.72 10.02
CA LYS A 671 30.68 -4.24 11.04
C LYS A 671 31.14 -2.94 11.75
N PHE A 672 32.44 -2.71 11.84
CA PHE A 672 33.04 -1.56 12.51
C PHE A 672 33.81 -0.65 11.54
N ALA A 673 33.60 -0.79 10.25
CA ALA A 673 34.26 -0.01 9.22
C ALA A 673 33.88 1.48 9.29
N ASN A 674 34.82 2.34 8.95
CA ASN A 674 34.58 3.77 8.87
C ASN A 674 33.83 4.13 7.61
N GLN A 675 32.48 4.19 7.70
CA GLN A 675 31.61 4.42 6.54
C GLN A 675 31.93 5.74 5.81
N LYS A 676 32.27 6.83 6.55
CA LYS A 676 32.61 8.12 5.92
C LYS A 676 33.88 8.03 5.07
N ASN A 677 34.89 7.28 5.52
CA ASN A 677 36.10 7.06 4.75
C ASN A 677 35.81 6.26 3.47
N ILE A 678 35.03 5.18 3.60
CA ILE A 678 34.63 4.34 2.46
C ILE A 678 33.85 5.15 1.43
N GLU A 679 32.86 5.93 1.85
CA GLU A 679 32.08 6.82 0.98
C GLU A 679 32.99 7.84 0.25
N SER A 680 33.95 8.44 0.97
CA SER A 680 34.90 9.36 0.37
C SER A 680 35.77 8.69 -0.70
N GLU A 681 36.31 7.49 -0.44
CA GLU A 681 37.14 6.76 -1.39
C GLU A 681 36.32 6.29 -2.61
N LEU A 682 35.08 5.80 -2.39
CA LEU A 682 34.18 5.44 -3.49
C LEU A 682 33.79 6.65 -4.36
N ASN A 683 33.54 7.81 -3.75
CA ASN A 683 33.25 9.04 -4.49
C ASN A 683 34.48 9.51 -5.29
N LYS A 684 35.70 9.37 -4.79
CA LYS A 684 36.92 9.65 -5.56
C LYS A 684 37.07 8.76 -6.80
N ILE A 685 36.68 7.48 -6.67
CA ILE A 685 36.66 6.54 -7.82
C ILE A 685 35.64 7.01 -8.85
N ILE A 686 34.45 7.47 -8.42
CA ILE A 686 33.45 8.04 -9.32
C ILE A 686 33.98 9.31 -10.02
N GLU A 687 34.56 10.25 -9.25
CA GLU A 687 35.12 11.49 -9.78
C GLU A 687 36.23 11.20 -10.80
N ASN A 688 37.15 10.29 -10.50
CA ASN A 688 38.24 9.92 -11.40
C ASN A 688 37.75 9.19 -12.66
N SER A 689 36.75 8.35 -12.54
CA SER A 689 36.15 7.67 -13.69
C SER A 689 35.20 8.56 -14.49
N GLY A 690 34.74 9.65 -13.85
CA GLY A 690 33.73 10.53 -14.39
C GLY A 690 32.40 9.85 -14.59
N LYS A 691 32.08 8.75 -13.86
CA LYS A 691 30.94 7.87 -14.13
C LYS A 691 30.41 7.26 -12.85
N GLY A 692 29.10 7.08 -12.80
CA GLY A 692 28.45 6.28 -11.79
C GLY A 692 27.76 7.08 -10.67
N ILE A 693 26.92 6.37 -9.95
CA ILE A 693 26.24 6.84 -8.75
C ILE A 693 26.57 5.89 -7.61
N LEU A 694 26.87 6.45 -6.46
CA LEU A 694 26.96 5.72 -5.21
C LEU A 694 25.62 5.78 -4.49
N ILE A 695 25.07 4.63 -4.17
CA ILE A 695 23.80 4.50 -3.45
C ILE A 695 24.05 3.73 -2.15
N PRO A 696 24.12 4.44 -1.01
CA PRO A 696 24.28 3.79 0.29
C PRO A 696 22.95 3.16 0.75
N TYR A 697 22.98 1.89 1.09
CA TYR A 697 21.80 1.19 1.62
C TYR A 697 21.19 1.88 2.84
N LYS A 698 22.03 2.37 3.75
CA LYS A 698 21.60 3.00 5.00
C LYS A 698 20.80 4.28 4.80
N SER A 699 21.15 5.11 3.81
CA SER A 699 20.41 6.34 3.50
C SER A 699 19.06 6.02 2.87
N GLU A 700 19.03 5.06 1.95
CA GLU A 700 17.79 4.64 1.27
C GLU A 700 16.84 3.93 2.24
N SER A 701 17.36 3.02 3.09
CA SER A 701 16.55 2.31 4.07
C SER A 701 15.96 3.26 5.13
N ALA A 702 16.72 4.27 5.58
CA ALA A 702 16.24 5.21 6.60
C ALA A 702 15.02 6.02 6.12
N GLY A 703 14.98 6.40 4.86
CA GLY A 703 13.82 7.08 4.26
C GLY A 703 12.56 6.19 4.23
N LEU A 704 12.73 4.95 3.78
CA LEU A 704 11.64 3.95 3.72
C LEU A 704 11.16 3.56 5.13
N GLU A 705 12.08 3.27 6.06
CA GLU A 705 11.74 2.94 7.44
C GLU A 705 10.98 4.05 8.14
N LYS A 706 11.39 5.31 7.96
CA LYS A 706 10.70 6.46 8.54
C LYS A 706 9.25 6.53 8.04
N SER A 707 9.02 6.44 6.74
CA SER A 707 7.69 6.47 6.14
C SER A 707 6.83 5.30 6.62
N ASP A 708 7.37 4.10 6.65
CA ASP A 708 6.63 2.90 7.02
C ASP A 708 6.32 2.83 8.53
N ASN A 709 7.27 3.23 9.38
CA ASN A 709 7.05 3.32 10.83
C ASN A 709 5.94 4.32 11.16
N GLN A 710 5.90 5.42 10.45
CA GLN A 710 4.90 6.45 10.62
C GLN A 710 3.50 5.97 10.20
N LYS A 711 3.36 5.33 9.02
CA LYS A 711 2.10 4.70 8.57
C LYS A 711 1.62 3.63 9.55
N THR A 712 2.55 2.82 10.05
CA THR A 712 2.27 1.77 11.04
C THR A 712 1.81 2.37 12.36
N MET A 713 2.39 3.48 12.82
CA MET A 713 1.99 4.17 14.04
C MET A 713 0.53 4.66 13.95
N ILE A 714 0.14 5.30 12.85
CA ILE A 714 -1.25 5.76 12.64
C ILE A 714 -2.21 4.57 12.65
N MET A 715 -1.88 3.51 11.93
CA MET A 715 -2.71 2.31 11.89
C MET A 715 -2.84 1.66 13.27
N THR A 716 -1.76 1.66 14.05
CA THR A 716 -1.73 1.16 15.43
C THR A 716 -2.65 1.96 16.34
N LEU A 717 -2.67 3.29 16.21
CA LEU A 717 -3.57 4.15 16.98
C LEU A 717 -5.04 3.83 16.68
N VAL A 718 -5.42 3.75 15.40
CA VAL A 718 -6.81 3.45 14.98
C VAL A 718 -7.24 2.06 15.46
N VAL A 719 -6.43 1.05 15.17
CA VAL A 719 -6.71 -0.34 15.60
C VAL A 719 -6.73 -0.42 17.12
N GLY A 720 -5.82 0.29 17.81
CA GLY A 720 -5.76 0.34 19.27
C GLY A 720 -7.07 0.81 19.89
N VAL A 721 -7.67 1.86 19.35
CA VAL A 721 -8.97 2.36 19.85
C VAL A 721 -10.09 1.32 19.64
N ILE A 722 -10.14 0.67 18.47
CA ILE A 722 -11.15 -0.38 18.20
C ILE A 722 -10.95 -1.58 19.15
N VAL A 723 -9.70 -1.98 19.38
CA VAL A 723 -9.33 -3.04 20.32
C VAL A 723 -9.76 -2.66 21.75
N LEU A 724 -9.52 -1.44 22.18
CA LEU A 724 -9.96 -0.95 23.49
C LEU A 724 -11.48 -0.98 23.64
N LEU A 725 -12.25 -0.55 22.64
CA LEU A 725 -13.71 -0.66 22.62
C LEU A 725 -14.16 -2.11 22.73
N SER A 726 -13.54 -3.01 22.01
CA SER A 726 -13.88 -4.44 22.01
C SER A 726 -13.50 -5.12 23.33
N LEU A 727 -12.34 -4.78 23.91
CA LEU A 727 -11.94 -5.23 25.25
C LEU A 727 -12.93 -4.74 26.32
N PHE A 728 -13.28 -3.47 26.24
CA PHE A 728 -14.28 -2.88 27.15
C PHE A 728 -15.62 -3.62 27.06
N ASN A 729 -16.08 -3.93 25.85
CA ASN A 729 -17.30 -4.72 25.65
C ASN A 729 -17.18 -6.12 26.27
N CYS A 730 -16.06 -6.80 26.08
CA CYS A 730 -15.82 -8.13 26.68
C CYS A 730 -15.80 -8.07 28.20
N CYS A 731 -15.05 -7.13 28.78
CA CYS A 731 -14.99 -6.93 30.23
C CYS A 731 -16.38 -6.63 30.81
N ASN A 732 -17.15 -5.75 30.17
CA ASN A 732 -18.52 -5.43 30.59
C ASN A 732 -19.45 -6.65 30.52
N THR A 733 -19.34 -7.47 29.49
CA THR A 733 -20.09 -8.72 29.34
C THR A 733 -19.78 -9.69 30.49
N ILE A 734 -18.51 -9.86 30.85
CA ILE A 734 -18.03 -10.71 31.93
C ILE A 734 -18.52 -10.19 33.29
N VAL A 735 -18.29 -8.90 33.59
CA VAL A 735 -18.74 -8.24 34.81
C VAL A 735 -20.23 -8.46 35.02
N THR A 736 -21.02 -8.23 33.97
CA THR A 736 -22.48 -8.40 34.05
C THR A 736 -22.88 -9.85 34.17
N SER A 737 -22.21 -10.76 33.50
CA SER A 737 -22.46 -12.20 33.65
C SER A 737 -22.23 -12.66 35.09
N ILE A 738 -21.15 -12.19 35.72
CA ILE A 738 -20.83 -12.52 37.12
C ILE A 738 -21.88 -11.90 38.07
N ASN A 739 -22.18 -10.60 37.92
CA ASN A 739 -23.18 -9.90 38.78
C ASN A 739 -24.56 -10.56 38.71
N SER A 740 -25.01 -10.95 37.51
CA SER A 740 -26.32 -11.59 37.31
C SER A 740 -26.40 -12.99 37.93
N ARG A 741 -25.30 -13.55 38.36
CA ARG A 741 -25.20 -14.91 38.95
C ARG A 741 -24.78 -14.88 40.40
N SER A 742 -24.81 -13.75 41.06
CA SER A 742 -24.45 -13.59 42.49
C SER A 742 -25.23 -14.57 43.38
N ARG A 743 -26.54 -14.75 43.11
CA ARG A 743 -27.37 -15.73 43.81
C ARG A 743 -26.92 -17.18 43.60
N GLU A 744 -26.55 -17.58 42.39
CA GLU A 744 -26.01 -18.92 42.10
C GLU A 744 -24.73 -19.16 42.90
N PHE A 745 -23.84 -18.14 42.95
CA PHE A 745 -22.61 -18.23 43.72
C PHE A 745 -22.87 -18.31 45.21
N ALA A 746 -23.94 -17.63 45.73
CA ALA A 746 -24.38 -17.78 47.11
C ALA A 746 -24.91 -19.21 47.39
N LEU A 747 -25.69 -19.78 46.45
CA LEU A 747 -26.16 -21.16 46.56
C LEU A 747 -25.01 -22.19 46.54
N PHE A 748 -24.02 -21.98 45.63
CA PHE A 748 -22.82 -22.84 45.61
C PHE A 748 -22.09 -22.82 46.95
N ARG A 749 -21.99 -21.66 47.59
CA ARG A 749 -21.42 -21.53 48.94
C ARG A 749 -22.27 -22.22 50.00
N GLY A 750 -23.60 -22.15 49.87
CA GLY A 750 -24.54 -22.81 50.78
C GLY A 750 -24.46 -24.34 50.78
N ILE A 751 -24.07 -24.93 49.65
CA ILE A 751 -23.84 -26.38 49.51
C ILE A 751 -22.36 -26.77 49.71
N GLY A 752 -21.52 -25.87 50.23
CA GLY A 752 -20.17 -26.16 50.65
C GLY A 752 -19.05 -25.88 49.61
N ILE A 753 -19.35 -25.33 48.42
CA ILE A 753 -18.32 -24.95 47.45
C ILE A 753 -17.57 -23.71 47.97
N SER A 754 -16.24 -23.80 48.05
CA SER A 754 -15.38 -22.73 48.53
C SER A 754 -15.34 -21.50 47.60
N LYS A 755 -14.95 -20.34 48.16
CA LYS A 755 -14.75 -19.10 47.34
C LYS A 755 -13.75 -19.32 46.22
N ASP A 756 -12.71 -20.08 46.46
CA ASP A 756 -11.65 -20.34 45.48
C ASP A 756 -12.08 -21.30 44.36
N GLU A 757 -12.98 -22.23 44.67
CA GLU A 757 -13.57 -23.09 43.64
C GLU A 757 -14.51 -22.32 42.71
N VAL A 758 -15.31 -21.39 43.25
CA VAL A 758 -16.13 -20.49 42.44
C VAL A 758 -15.23 -19.61 41.53
N LYS A 759 -14.09 -19.09 42.05
CA LYS A 759 -13.13 -18.35 41.24
C LYS A 759 -12.59 -19.19 40.07
N LYS A 760 -12.21 -20.44 40.33
CA LYS A 760 -11.71 -21.36 39.31
C LYS A 760 -12.73 -21.58 38.20
N ILE A 761 -14.00 -21.81 38.53
CA ILE A 761 -15.08 -21.99 37.55
C ILE A 761 -15.22 -20.76 36.63
N VAL A 762 -15.29 -19.56 37.23
CA VAL A 762 -15.52 -18.32 36.44
C VAL A 762 -14.29 -17.91 35.62
N VAL A 763 -13.08 -18.15 36.15
CA VAL A 763 -11.86 -17.95 35.37
C VAL A 763 -11.79 -18.92 34.18
N LEU A 764 -12.16 -20.18 34.36
CA LEU A 764 -12.24 -21.14 33.26
C LEU A 764 -13.27 -20.73 32.20
N GLU A 765 -14.43 -20.19 32.57
CA GLU A 765 -15.40 -19.64 31.64
C GLU A 765 -14.77 -18.51 30.80
N SER A 766 -14.03 -17.60 31.43
CA SER A 766 -13.35 -16.49 30.74
C SER A 766 -12.25 -16.98 29.80
N CYS A 767 -11.48 -17.99 30.21
CA CYS A 767 -10.46 -18.62 29.35
C CYS A 767 -11.07 -19.26 28.08
N ILE A 768 -12.27 -19.84 28.18
CA ILE A 768 -12.96 -20.41 27.02
C ILE A 768 -13.30 -19.31 26.01
N TYR A 769 -13.78 -18.15 26.46
CA TYR A 769 -14.07 -17.03 25.54
C TYR A 769 -12.83 -16.61 24.76
N ILE A 770 -11.67 -16.55 25.42
CA ILE A 770 -10.39 -16.19 24.81
C ILE A 770 -9.98 -17.25 23.78
N VAL A 771 -9.92 -18.52 24.18
CA VAL A 771 -9.44 -19.62 23.32
C VAL A 771 -10.35 -19.79 22.08
N VAL A 772 -11.67 -19.81 22.28
CA VAL A 772 -12.63 -19.97 21.17
C VAL A 772 -12.59 -18.75 20.24
N GLY A 773 -12.51 -17.54 20.81
CA GLY A 773 -12.39 -16.31 20.05
C GLY A 773 -11.11 -16.28 19.20
N PHE A 774 -9.99 -16.72 19.77
CA PHE A 774 -8.72 -16.85 19.05
C PHE A 774 -8.82 -17.86 17.89
N ILE A 775 -9.33 -19.05 18.14
CA ILE A 775 -9.46 -20.09 17.08
C ILE A 775 -10.33 -19.60 15.92
N ILE A 776 -11.49 -18.97 16.23
CA ILE A 776 -12.38 -18.45 15.19
C ILE A 776 -11.73 -17.31 14.40
N SER A 777 -10.89 -16.49 15.04
CA SER A 777 -10.21 -15.36 14.37
C SER A 777 -9.15 -15.80 13.37
N ILE A 778 -8.66 -17.04 13.43
CA ILE A 778 -7.62 -17.56 12.51
C ILE A 778 -8.11 -17.50 11.05
N ILE A 779 -9.35 -17.92 10.79
CA ILE A 779 -9.89 -17.99 9.42
C ILE A 779 -9.91 -16.62 8.74
N PRO A 780 -10.57 -15.57 9.29
CA PRO A 780 -10.56 -14.25 8.66
C PRO A 780 -9.15 -13.64 8.59
N THR A 781 -8.29 -13.92 9.56
CA THR A 781 -6.89 -13.48 9.54
C THR A 781 -6.14 -14.08 8.36
N LEU A 782 -6.29 -15.38 8.08
CA LEU A 782 -5.66 -16.05 6.95
C LEU A 782 -6.18 -15.52 5.60
N ILE A 783 -7.48 -15.24 5.50
CA ILE A 783 -8.08 -14.67 4.27
C ILE A 783 -7.50 -13.29 3.98
N VAL A 784 -7.48 -12.39 4.98
CA VAL A 784 -6.94 -11.03 4.81
C VAL A 784 -5.45 -11.06 4.53
N ARG A 785 -4.73 -11.95 5.21
CA ARG A 785 -3.32 -12.20 4.96
C ARG A 785 -3.07 -12.60 3.51
N ASP A 786 -3.80 -13.58 2.97
CA ASP A 786 -3.68 -14.01 1.57
C ASP A 786 -3.93 -12.87 0.57
N ILE A 787 -4.90 -12.02 0.86
CA ILE A 787 -5.17 -10.83 0.03
C ILE A 787 -4.00 -9.84 0.08
N ILE A 788 -3.45 -9.57 1.28
CA ILE A 788 -2.31 -8.66 1.46
C ILE A 788 -1.06 -9.22 0.77
N ILE A 789 -0.85 -10.54 0.81
CA ILE A 789 0.38 -11.19 0.33
C ILE A 789 0.34 -11.48 -1.15
N LYS A 790 -0.80 -11.82 -1.75
CA LYS A 790 -0.92 -11.93 -3.21
C LYS A 790 -0.57 -10.62 -3.94
N SER A 791 -0.55 -9.51 -3.21
CA SER A 791 -0.04 -8.23 -3.69
C SER A 791 1.49 -8.11 -3.58
N PHE A 792 2.18 -9.03 -2.89
CA PHE A 792 3.63 -9.01 -2.62
C PHE A 792 4.11 -10.45 -2.59
N GLU A 793 4.81 -10.88 -3.62
CA GLU A 793 5.29 -12.26 -3.81
C GLU A 793 6.16 -12.78 -2.66
N THR A 794 5.98 -14.07 -2.38
CA THR A 794 6.83 -15.02 -1.61
C THR A 794 7.30 -14.63 -0.22
N ILE A 795 6.50 -15.01 0.81
CA ILE A 795 7.01 -14.98 2.18
C ILE A 795 6.62 -16.25 2.93
N ASN A 796 7.63 -16.87 3.52
CA ASN A 796 7.47 -17.88 4.56
C ASN A 796 6.86 -17.22 5.82
N LEU A 797 5.57 -17.36 5.99
CA LEU A 797 4.70 -16.52 6.81
C LEU A 797 4.47 -17.03 8.23
N ILE A 798 5.07 -18.13 8.61
CA ILE A 798 5.12 -18.58 9.99
C ILE A 798 6.56 -18.38 10.47
N ASN A 799 6.90 -17.13 10.71
CA ASN A 799 8.18 -16.81 11.31
C ASN A 799 8.02 -16.87 12.84
N LEU A 800 9.06 -17.28 13.54
CA LEU A 800 9.10 -17.41 14.99
C LEU A 800 8.67 -16.10 15.69
N LYS A 801 8.99 -14.94 15.13
CA LYS A 801 8.60 -13.62 15.63
C LYS A 801 7.07 -13.43 15.62
N PHE A 802 6.36 -13.92 14.58
CA PHE A 802 4.89 -13.89 14.52
C PHE A 802 4.27 -14.72 15.64
N ILE A 803 4.77 -15.94 15.83
CA ILE A 803 4.27 -16.83 16.89
C ILE A 803 4.48 -16.18 18.26
N ILE A 804 5.66 -15.63 18.52
CA ILE A 804 5.98 -14.93 19.78
C ILE A 804 5.04 -13.73 20.00
N ALA A 805 4.80 -12.90 18.99
CA ALA A 805 3.91 -11.74 19.09
C ALA A 805 2.47 -12.16 19.40
N VAL A 806 1.96 -13.19 18.74
CA VAL A 806 0.62 -13.75 18.99
C VAL A 806 0.52 -14.30 20.41
N ILE A 807 1.53 -14.99 20.90
CA ILE A 807 1.57 -15.51 22.28
C ILE A 807 1.58 -14.36 23.29
N LEU A 808 2.40 -13.34 23.09
CA LEU A 808 2.45 -12.16 23.97
C LEU A 808 1.11 -11.44 24.02
N MET A 809 0.46 -11.27 22.86
CA MET A 809 -0.87 -10.68 22.75
C MET A 809 -1.92 -11.50 23.52
N LEU A 810 -1.92 -12.82 23.37
CA LEU A 810 -2.79 -13.72 24.13
C LEU A 810 -2.58 -13.59 25.64
N ILE A 811 -1.34 -13.48 26.09
CA ILE A 811 -0.99 -13.30 27.52
C ILE A 811 -1.56 -11.98 28.04
N VAL A 812 -1.34 -10.87 27.33
CA VAL A 812 -1.80 -9.53 27.76
C VAL A 812 -3.33 -9.48 27.84
N ILE A 813 -4.03 -9.94 26.81
CA ILE A 813 -5.51 -9.95 26.76
C ILE A 813 -6.05 -10.86 27.87
N SER A 814 -5.46 -12.03 28.06
CA SER A 814 -5.85 -12.97 29.11
C SER A 814 -5.66 -12.37 30.50
N ALA A 815 -4.55 -11.68 30.73
CA ALA A 815 -4.29 -10.99 32.00
C ALA A 815 -5.35 -9.93 32.32
N ILE A 816 -5.70 -9.07 31.35
CA ILE A 816 -6.72 -8.02 31.52
C ILE A 816 -8.07 -8.64 31.89
N ILE A 817 -8.48 -9.69 31.18
CA ILE A 817 -9.77 -10.38 31.38
C ILE A 817 -9.79 -11.09 32.73
N ILE A 818 -8.73 -11.80 33.10
CA ILE A 818 -8.63 -12.52 34.37
C ILE A 818 -8.63 -11.54 35.53
N ILE A 819 -7.88 -10.45 35.46
CA ILE A 819 -7.86 -9.39 36.47
C ILE A 819 -9.26 -8.82 36.68
N THR A 820 -9.97 -8.47 35.57
CA THR A 820 -11.33 -7.97 35.62
C THR A 820 -12.28 -8.96 36.26
N THR A 821 -12.19 -10.25 35.90
CA THR A 821 -12.99 -11.36 36.47
C THR A 821 -12.77 -11.49 37.98
N LEU A 822 -11.49 -11.51 38.41
CA LEU A 822 -11.12 -11.67 39.83
C LEU A 822 -11.54 -10.45 40.65
N LYS A 823 -11.38 -9.23 40.15
CA LYS A 823 -11.81 -8.00 40.82
C LYS A 823 -13.33 -7.98 41.02
N THR A 824 -14.09 -8.36 39.99
CA THR A 824 -15.56 -8.42 40.07
C THR A 824 -16.04 -9.46 41.07
N LEU A 825 -15.43 -10.66 41.06
CA LEU A 825 -15.76 -11.71 42.04
C LEU A 825 -15.42 -11.29 43.46
N LYS A 826 -14.29 -10.61 43.67
CA LYS A 826 -13.92 -10.12 45.01
C LYS A 826 -14.96 -9.15 45.57
N ASN A 827 -15.50 -8.25 44.73
CA ASN A 827 -16.54 -7.30 45.15
C ASN A 827 -17.80 -8.01 45.58
N ILE A 828 -18.26 -9.04 44.80
CA ILE A 828 -19.46 -9.84 45.16
C ILE A 828 -19.25 -10.70 46.41
N GLN A 829 -18.08 -11.28 46.55
CA GLN A 829 -17.77 -12.18 47.71
C GLN A 829 -17.47 -11.42 48.99
N GLY A 830 -17.26 -10.08 48.91
CA GLY A 830 -17.07 -9.17 50.04
C GLY A 830 -18.37 -8.74 50.72
N GLU A 831 -19.53 -8.86 50.04
CA GLU A 831 -20.85 -8.60 50.61
C GLU A 831 -21.30 -9.75 51.50
N ASP A 832 -21.98 -9.43 52.60
CA ASP A 832 -22.42 -10.47 53.58
C ASP A 832 -23.38 -11.46 52.91
N PHE A 833 -23.07 -12.75 53.07
CA PHE A 833 -23.84 -13.86 52.49
C PHE A 833 -25.32 -13.82 52.88
N ILE A 834 -25.62 -13.38 54.13
CA ILE A 834 -26.98 -13.24 54.65
C ILE A 834 -27.72 -12.06 53.98
N GLU A 835 -27.03 -10.98 53.71
CA GLU A 835 -27.59 -9.80 53.07
C GLU A 835 -27.88 -10.06 51.58
N GLN A 836 -27.05 -10.85 50.90
CA GLN A 836 -27.29 -11.32 49.52
C GLN A 836 -28.53 -12.24 49.41
N ILE A 837 -28.84 -13.01 50.43
CA ILE A 837 -30.06 -13.82 50.47
C ILE A 837 -31.26 -12.97 50.84
N LYS A 838 -31.15 -12.03 51.82
CA LYS A 838 -32.22 -11.14 52.27
C LYS A 838 -32.68 -10.09 51.25
N THR A 839 -31.79 -9.57 50.40
CA THR A 839 -32.16 -8.65 49.33
C THR A 839 -32.93 -9.30 48.18
N LEU A 840 -33.30 -10.57 48.33
CA LEU A 840 -33.92 -11.44 47.31
C LEU A 840 -35.33 -11.90 47.66
N GLU A 841 -35.85 -11.61 48.84
CA GLU A 841 -37.27 -11.59 49.17
C GLU A 841 -37.88 -10.25 48.74
#